data_6bae8d60ce137f6a203164c1096da8d5
#
_entry.id   6bae8d60ce137f6a203164c1096da8d5
#
_cell.length_a   1.000
_cell.length_b   1.000
_cell.length_c   1.000
_cell.angle_alpha   90.00
_cell.angle_beta   90.00
_cell.angle_gamma   90.00
#
_symmetry.space_group_name_H-M   'P 1'
#
loop_
_entity.id
_entity.type
_entity.pdbx_description
1 polymer ?
#
loop_
_entity_poly.entity_id
_entity_poly.type
_entity_poly.pdbx_seq_one_letter_code
_entity_poly.pdbx_strand_id
1 'polypeptide(L)'
;MVFAWLLLVFLLLLIPTFSEAVEFSKLQNLIESFKKDPRGPYQGIRWFYPDGAVYPARSPAPDRTDGMQHALHKDVVLQIQKEHGIYLGQILAGTKYEDFLDAPNQNSRMKQYQMEQYLRAVDDGWIFRRAQYYRGAFQAEDEEKWGVKFLTWLLPKGSMLESQFFLCRQVTQDIPHITTDNRLTRIRALAKNIAEVLPSFMDIRIKIHGQPDAADLDLVREFRKKRQAEISPEIDKQFQELQQKLEAFYQEPGAQKLVPYGKKIPKELRSAVQLGQLVGSEIQLDDAAKSKAMADLLWEIRAELPSVKSGATRLAMMDFSIELEAVLMRTIGQWKPQTVSGLMEKCYTLAKAAAGCGFVEVWEWEAVEPLLRPPGSSATVPLEELIRKSDAFRRSIYWGTGMVRASYEPTMELFSRFEPLAAGFVEERIRSSALLPYGDIVDELSDLTARLMGLSNKVLGIKNQNEIRGLNPGFAVGELEVVKGAPEEIVFSTKKIYILQRPPAEIKPVAGIATVTEGNLVSHVQLLARNLGIPNAAISIRNLNALAPFSGNTVFYAVSPRGKVVMKLASDMTTQEKELVEVRKRKEERVRVPTGKIDLKSVELAGLMELKASDSGRVCGPKAANLGQLRSLFPDKVAPGFVIPFGVFRKFMDLPMTGTDETFWDFLHATFAQTAKEMADGRSEEEIEVNVLSRLSRLQEAVKNAPLPSELIQKLRVRFREVFGDEMGQVPVFIRSDTNMEDLKEFTGAGLNLTVPNLLKEEDILQGIRNVWASPFRERSYRWRQKYLLNPENVYPSILILKSVNVDKSGVMITTGVVSSEPRDTTVAFNWGVGGAVDGQAAETYLLQYDNIDTLTIPAREPTFRSLPQQGGVEKSATHFGKPILSNQDRQQLRKLDHEIRSRLPGTPGVESDGPYDVELGLLNGSIWLFQVRPFVENKNARSTTYLHAMDPEPPKNLSISMSQKLTEQEQ
;
A
#
# COMPACT_ATOMS: atom_id res chain seq x y z
N MET A 1 -5.77 -47.35 -18.12
CA MET A 1 -4.70 -46.42 -18.53
C MET A 1 -5.19 -44.96 -18.71
N VAL A 2 -6.42 -44.72 -19.08
CA VAL A 2 -6.98 -43.35 -19.23
C VAL A 2 -7.23 -42.68 -17.86
N PHE A 3 -7.57 -43.44 -16.82
CA PHE A 3 -7.80 -42.92 -15.46
C PHE A 3 -6.52 -42.47 -14.75
N ALA A 4 -5.38 -43.08 -15.07
CA ALA A 4 -4.07 -42.71 -14.50
C ALA A 4 -3.51 -41.41 -15.13
N TRP A 5 -3.88 -41.10 -16.37
CA TRP A 5 -3.49 -39.89 -17.07
C TRP A 5 -4.30 -38.68 -16.61
N LEU A 6 -5.59 -38.84 -16.28
CA LEU A 6 -6.44 -37.80 -15.72
C LEU A 6 -6.02 -37.44 -14.28
N LEU A 7 -5.56 -38.40 -13.49
CA LEU A 7 -5.02 -38.09 -12.15
C LEU A 7 -3.68 -37.33 -12.21
N LEU A 8 -2.86 -37.61 -13.24
CA LEU A 8 -1.57 -36.92 -13.42
C LEU A 8 -1.76 -35.47 -13.91
N VAL A 9 -2.78 -35.19 -14.72
CA VAL A 9 -3.12 -33.84 -15.18
C VAL A 9 -3.80 -33.03 -14.05
N PHE A 10 -4.57 -33.67 -13.15
CA PHE A 10 -5.17 -33.01 -11.99
C PHE A 10 -4.12 -32.69 -10.90
N LEU A 11 -3.05 -33.50 -10.78
CA LEU A 11 -1.91 -33.18 -9.91
C LEU A 11 -1.06 -32.01 -10.48
N LEU A 12 -1.05 -31.78 -11.79
CA LEU A 12 -0.26 -30.73 -12.43
C LEU A 12 -0.92 -29.33 -12.38
N LEU A 13 -2.21 -29.20 -12.04
CA LEU A 13 -2.93 -27.93 -11.92
C LEU A 13 -3.07 -27.40 -10.48
N LEU A 14 -2.73 -28.23 -9.47
CA LEU A 14 -2.62 -27.83 -8.06
C LEU A 14 -1.17 -27.55 -7.62
N ILE A 15 -0.23 -27.59 -8.54
CA ILE A 15 1.22 -27.55 -8.28
C ILE A 15 1.87 -26.15 -8.26
N PRO A 16 1.30 -24.97 -8.63
CA PRO A 16 2.09 -23.75 -8.53
C PRO A 16 2.36 -23.34 -7.06
N THR A 17 1.38 -23.36 -6.19
CA THR A 17 1.54 -22.91 -4.80
C THR A 17 2.30 -23.91 -3.92
N PHE A 18 2.09 -25.20 -4.09
CA PHE A 18 2.84 -26.23 -3.37
C PHE A 18 4.28 -26.37 -3.88
N SER A 19 4.50 -26.22 -5.19
CA SER A 19 5.83 -26.19 -5.81
C SER A 19 6.65 -24.99 -5.33
N GLU A 20 6.07 -23.78 -5.33
CA GLU A 20 6.75 -22.57 -4.83
C GLU A 20 7.10 -22.69 -3.34
N ALA A 21 6.19 -23.13 -2.49
CA ALA A 21 6.44 -23.28 -1.05
C ALA A 21 7.56 -24.30 -0.76
N VAL A 22 7.60 -25.43 -1.50
CA VAL A 22 8.67 -26.43 -1.42
C VAL A 22 10.00 -25.87 -1.91
N GLU A 23 9.98 -25.02 -2.91
CA GLU A 23 11.16 -24.40 -3.50
C GLU A 23 11.78 -23.36 -2.58
N PHE A 24 10.97 -22.49 -1.95
CA PHE A 24 11.46 -21.54 -0.94
C PHE A 24 11.95 -22.22 0.34
N SER A 25 11.37 -23.33 0.76
CA SER A 25 11.88 -24.14 1.87
C SER A 25 13.27 -24.72 1.57
N LYS A 26 13.53 -25.16 0.35
CA LYS A 26 14.88 -25.60 -0.08
C LYS A 26 15.87 -24.42 -0.07
N LEU A 27 15.44 -23.26 -0.54
CA LEU A 27 16.26 -22.04 -0.52
C LEU A 27 16.58 -21.63 0.91
N GLN A 28 15.64 -21.65 1.84
CA GLN A 28 15.85 -21.39 3.26
C GLN A 28 16.90 -22.34 3.85
N ASN A 29 16.80 -23.65 3.62
CA ASN A 29 17.77 -24.62 4.09
C ASN A 29 19.17 -24.36 3.50
N LEU A 30 19.26 -23.95 2.25
CA LEU A 30 20.52 -23.62 1.61
C LEU A 30 21.16 -22.36 2.26
N ILE A 31 20.39 -21.34 2.52
CA ILE A 31 20.84 -20.12 3.21
C ILE A 31 21.32 -20.43 4.62
N GLU A 32 20.62 -21.27 5.37
CA GLU A 32 21.07 -21.74 6.69
C GLU A 32 22.39 -22.52 6.60
N SER A 33 22.61 -23.27 5.53
CA SER A 33 23.89 -23.93 5.28
C SER A 33 25.01 -22.91 5.00
N PHE A 34 24.72 -21.86 4.24
CA PHE A 34 25.69 -20.81 3.95
C PHE A 34 26.05 -19.98 5.20
N LYS A 35 25.09 -19.75 6.11
CA LYS A 35 25.36 -19.11 7.40
C LYS A 35 26.38 -19.89 8.25
N LYS A 36 26.42 -21.20 8.11
CA LYS A 36 27.34 -22.09 8.84
C LYS A 36 28.69 -22.28 8.13
N ASP A 37 28.74 -22.13 6.80
CA ASP A 37 29.96 -22.24 6.00
C ASP A 37 30.76 -20.93 6.08
N PRO A 38 32.07 -20.97 6.49
CA PRO A 38 32.94 -19.79 6.48
C PRO A 38 33.06 -19.12 5.11
N ARG A 39 32.85 -19.86 4.03
CA ARG A 39 32.86 -19.34 2.65
C ARG A 39 31.51 -18.75 2.24
N GLY A 40 30.43 -19.07 2.94
CA GLY A 40 29.08 -18.64 2.61
C GLY A 40 28.68 -19.02 1.19
N PRO A 41 28.25 -18.05 0.35
CA PRO A 41 27.82 -18.29 -1.03
C PRO A 41 29.00 -18.46 -2.03
N TYR A 42 30.27 -18.45 -1.58
CA TYR A 42 31.44 -18.43 -2.43
C TYR A 42 32.18 -19.76 -2.45
N GLN A 43 32.82 -20.06 -3.61
CA GLN A 43 33.70 -21.22 -3.80
C GLN A 43 35.12 -20.93 -3.35
N GLY A 44 35.65 -19.72 -3.71
CA GLY A 44 37.03 -19.31 -3.50
C GLY A 44 37.27 -17.89 -3.96
N ILE A 45 38.55 -17.47 -3.87
CA ILE A 45 39.04 -16.18 -4.36
C ILE A 45 39.78 -16.40 -5.67
N ARG A 46 39.61 -15.47 -6.63
CA ARG A 46 40.26 -15.46 -7.94
C ARG A 46 40.62 -14.02 -8.32
N TRP A 47 41.57 -13.89 -9.26
CA TRP A 47 41.81 -12.66 -10.01
C TRP A 47 40.94 -12.66 -11.26
N PHE A 48 40.24 -11.57 -11.49
CA PHE A 48 39.36 -11.36 -12.67
C PHE A 48 39.88 -10.18 -13.46
N TYR A 49 39.95 -10.31 -14.76
CA TYR A 49 40.45 -9.31 -15.68
C TYR A 49 39.35 -8.84 -16.65
N PRO A 50 39.45 -7.60 -17.19
CA PRO A 50 38.41 -7.04 -18.05
C PRO A 50 38.12 -7.84 -19.32
N ASP A 51 39.10 -8.63 -19.79
CA ASP A 51 38.97 -9.53 -20.94
C ASP A 51 38.33 -10.88 -20.60
N GLY A 52 37.87 -11.08 -19.35
CA GLY A 52 37.28 -12.30 -18.85
C GLY A 52 38.29 -13.37 -18.40
N ALA A 53 39.58 -13.12 -18.43
CA ALA A 53 40.57 -14.06 -17.92
C ALA A 53 40.48 -14.18 -16.40
N VAL A 54 40.58 -15.43 -15.87
CA VAL A 54 40.51 -15.75 -14.44
C VAL A 54 41.76 -16.49 -14.00
N TYR A 55 42.40 -15.99 -12.95
CA TYR A 55 43.64 -16.58 -12.41
C TYR A 55 43.50 -16.95 -10.94
N PRO A 56 44.29 -17.93 -10.44
CA PRO A 56 44.30 -18.29 -9.04
C PRO A 56 44.68 -17.11 -8.12
N ALA A 57 44.15 -17.10 -6.89
CA ALA A 57 44.35 -15.98 -5.95
C ALA A 57 45.81 -15.64 -5.68
N ARG A 58 46.70 -16.66 -5.66
CA ARG A 58 48.13 -16.51 -5.37
C ARG A 58 49.03 -16.32 -6.61
N SER A 59 48.44 -16.37 -7.79
CA SER A 59 49.15 -16.28 -9.05
C SER A 59 48.39 -15.38 -10.02
N PRO A 60 48.50 -14.03 -9.86
CA PRO A 60 47.90 -13.10 -10.81
C PRO A 60 48.52 -13.26 -12.20
N ALA A 61 47.92 -12.71 -13.22
CA ALA A 61 48.52 -12.71 -14.56
C ALA A 61 49.83 -11.91 -14.55
N PRO A 62 50.93 -12.48 -15.09
CA PRO A 62 52.19 -11.76 -15.21
C PRO A 62 52.00 -10.47 -16.02
N ASP A 63 52.62 -9.39 -15.58
CA ASP A 63 52.70 -8.10 -16.29
C ASP A 63 51.35 -7.36 -16.48
N ARG A 64 50.29 -7.74 -15.71
CA ARG A 64 49.00 -7.07 -15.75
C ARG A 64 48.66 -6.43 -14.40
N THR A 65 48.22 -5.16 -14.45
CA THR A 65 47.79 -4.37 -13.27
C THR A 65 46.31 -4.04 -13.26
N ASP A 66 45.56 -4.50 -14.26
CA ASP A 66 44.16 -4.21 -14.47
C ASP A 66 43.21 -5.27 -13.87
N GLY A 67 43.76 -6.24 -13.14
CA GLY A 67 43.00 -7.30 -12.49
C GLY A 67 42.36 -6.87 -11.16
N MET A 68 41.21 -7.42 -10.85
CA MET A 68 40.51 -7.29 -9.57
C MET A 68 40.49 -8.63 -8.84
N GLN A 69 40.81 -8.65 -7.55
CA GLN A 69 40.75 -9.85 -6.73
C GLN A 69 39.45 -9.91 -5.93
N HIS A 70 38.55 -10.83 -6.26
CA HIS A 70 37.34 -11.01 -5.50
C HIS A 70 36.90 -12.49 -5.43
N ALA A 71 35.85 -12.77 -4.66
CA ALA A 71 35.32 -14.12 -4.51
C ALA A 71 34.59 -14.58 -5.79
N LEU A 72 34.62 -15.90 -5.99
CA LEU A 72 33.85 -16.61 -7.03
C LEU A 72 32.63 -17.25 -6.37
N HIS A 73 31.43 -17.02 -6.90
CA HIS A 73 30.20 -17.63 -6.41
C HIS A 73 30.17 -19.15 -6.63
N LYS A 74 29.44 -19.85 -5.78
CA LYS A 74 29.04 -21.26 -6.01
C LYS A 74 28.04 -21.31 -7.17
N ASP A 75 28.07 -22.40 -7.94
CA ASP A 75 27.19 -22.56 -9.12
C ASP A 75 25.70 -22.46 -8.75
N VAL A 76 25.32 -23.02 -7.59
CA VAL A 76 23.94 -22.94 -7.08
C VAL A 76 23.48 -21.50 -6.83
N VAL A 77 24.37 -20.57 -6.45
CA VAL A 77 24.03 -19.15 -6.27
C VAL A 77 23.70 -18.50 -7.61
N LEU A 78 24.49 -18.82 -8.65
CA LEU A 78 24.25 -18.34 -10.00
C LEU A 78 22.95 -18.92 -10.61
N GLN A 79 22.63 -20.17 -10.27
CA GLN A 79 21.38 -20.80 -10.66
C GLN A 79 20.17 -20.09 -10.03
N ILE A 80 20.19 -19.82 -8.72
CA ILE A 80 19.14 -19.08 -8.00
C ILE A 80 18.94 -17.69 -8.60
N GLN A 81 20.04 -17.00 -8.92
CA GLN A 81 19.97 -15.69 -9.58
C GLN A 81 19.24 -15.77 -10.92
N LYS A 82 19.57 -16.80 -11.74
CA LYS A 82 18.98 -16.97 -13.07
C LYS A 82 17.51 -17.39 -13.03
N GLU A 83 17.15 -18.28 -12.10
CA GLU A 83 15.81 -18.88 -12.03
C GLU A 83 14.81 -18.01 -11.27
N HIS A 84 15.26 -17.30 -10.22
CA HIS A 84 14.38 -16.59 -9.30
C HIS A 84 14.65 -15.09 -9.21
N GLY A 85 15.69 -14.56 -9.89
CA GLY A 85 16.09 -13.14 -9.76
C GLY A 85 16.56 -12.77 -8.35
N ILE A 86 16.99 -13.77 -7.55
CA ILE A 86 17.49 -13.58 -6.18
C ILE A 86 19.01 -13.50 -6.21
N TYR A 87 19.55 -12.37 -5.79
CA TYR A 87 20.98 -12.11 -5.74
C TYR A 87 21.51 -12.29 -4.32
N LEU A 88 22.40 -13.26 -4.11
CA LEU A 88 23.00 -13.57 -2.80
C LEU A 88 24.51 -13.33 -2.82
N GLY A 89 25.01 -12.66 -1.78
CA GLY A 89 26.43 -12.38 -1.64
C GLY A 89 26.96 -11.51 -2.77
N GLN A 90 26.27 -10.45 -3.12
CA GLN A 90 26.63 -9.62 -4.27
C GLN A 90 28.04 -9.05 -4.16
N ILE A 91 28.76 -9.08 -5.27
CA ILE A 91 30.10 -8.51 -5.43
C ILE A 91 29.97 -7.33 -6.38
N LEU A 92 30.30 -6.14 -5.89
CA LEU A 92 30.24 -4.91 -6.68
C LEU A 92 31.42 -4.79 -7.65
N ALA A 93 32.60 -5.13 -7.19
CA ALA A 93 33.82 -5.11 -8.01
C ALA A 93 33.63 -5.95 -9.28
N GLY A 94 33.88 -5.34 -10.45
CA GLY A 94 33.69 -6.00 -11.76
C GLY A 94 32.24 -6.10 -12.26
N THR A 95 31.23 -5.71 -11.45
CA THR A 95 29.83 -5.65 -11.90
C THR A 95 29.60 -4.43 -12.79
N LYS A 96 28.92 -4.59 -13.92
CA LYS A 96 28.54 -3.46 -14.77
C LYS A 96 27.49 -2.60 -14.05
N TYR A 97 27.58 -1.29 -14.22
CA TYR A 97 26.70 -0.33 -13.52
C TYR A 97 25.23 -0.51 -13.91
N GLU A 98 24.96 -0.77 -15.20
CA GLU A 98 23.61 -1.01 -15.72
C GLU A 98 23.00 -2.29 -15.14
N ASP A 99 23.79 -3.37 -15.04
CA ASP A 99 23.36 -4.66 -14.49
C ASP A 99 23.09 -4.56 -12.97
N PHE A 100 23.87 -3.72 -12.26
CA PHE A 100 23.64 -3.49 -10.83
C PHE A 100 22.42 -2.58 -10.60
N LEU A 101 22.27 -1.52 -11.39
CA LEU A 101 21.12 -0.62 -11.33
C LEU A 101 19.82 -1.41 -11.59
N ASP A 102 19.82 -2.33 -12.57
CA ASP A 102 18.70 -3.21 -12.91
C ASP A 102 17.39 -2.42 -13.13
N ALA A 103 17.49 -1.33 -13.89
CA ALA A 103 16.36 -0.43 -14.12
C ALA A 103 15.13 -1.12 -14.73
N PRO A 104 15.24 -2.08 -15.68
CA PRO A 104 14.09 -2.81 -16.22
C PRO A 104 13.30 -3.57 -15.15
N ASN A 105 13.98 -4.06 -14.09
CA ASN A 105 13.37 -4.77 -12.98
C ASN A 105 13.18 -3.87 -11.74
N GLN A 106 12.90 -2.59 -11.93
CA GLN A 106 12.63 -1.61 -10.87
C GLN A 106 13.76 -1.48 -9.84
N ASN A 107 14.99 -1.58 -10.31
CA ASN A 107 16.18 -1.52 -9.49
C ASN A 107 16.27 -2.67 -8.46
N SER A 108 15.68 -3.82 -8.75
CA SER A 108 15.55 -4.94 -7.82
C SER A 108 16.90 -5.42 -7.29
N ARG A 109 17.89 -5.62 -8.16
CA ARG A 109 19.23 -6.07 -7.76
C ARG A 109 19.89 -5.09 -6.79
N MET A 110 19.81 -3.80 -7.06
CA MET A 110 20.35 -2.74 -6.20
C MET A 110 19.64 -2.71 -4.83
N LYS A 111 18.30 -2.85 -4.80
CA LYS A 111 17.53 -2.92 -3.56
C LYS A 111 17.83 -4.20 -2.75
N GLN A 112 18.07 -5.33 -3.42
CA GLN A 112 18.51 -6.57 -2.77
C GLN A 112 19.90 -6.42 -2.14
N TYR A 113 20.80 -5.67 -2.75
CA TYR A 113 22.09 -5.34 -2.14
C TYR A 113 21.90 -4.56 -0.83
N GLN A 114 21.02 -3.57 -0.82
CA GLN A 114 20.68 -2.81 0.39
C GLN A 114 20.06 -3.69 1.48
N MET A 115 19.21 -4.67 1.09
CA MET A 115 18.67 -5.68 1.99
C MET A 115 19.79 -6.54 2.63
N GLU A 116 20.79 -6.97 1.83
CA GLU A 116 21.93 -7.71 2.34
C GLU A 116 22.76 -6.88 3.33
N GLN A 117 22.95 -5.58 3.10
CA GLN A 117 23.66 -4.69 4.05
C GLN A 117 22.91 -4.61 5.38
N TYR A 118 21.57 -4.50 5.35
CA TYR A 118 20.74 -4.54 6.55
C TYR A 118 20.87 -5.87 7.29
N LEU A 119 20.66 -7.00 6.61
CA LEU A 119 20.77 -8.33 7.20
C LEU A 119 22.16 -8.57 7.81
N ARG A 120 23.19 -8.07 7.17
CA ARG A 120 24.57 -8.09 7.68
C ARG A 120 24.72 -7.31 8.98
N ALA A 121 23.95 -6.24 9.18
CA ALA A 121 24.01 -5.44 10.41
C ALA A 121 23.24 -6.08 11.57
N VAL A 122 22.13 -6.78 11.28
CA VAL A 122 21.21 -7.30 12.32
C VAL A 122 21.38 -8.77 12.64
N ASP A 123 22.05 -9.56 11.79
CA ASP A 123 22.29 -10.99 12.00
C ASP A 123 23.77 -11.33 11.93
N ASP A 124 24.33 -11.76 13.05
CA ASP A 124 25.72 -12.23 13.14
C ASP A 124 25.99 -13.47 12.30
N GLY A 125 25.01 -14.31 12.07
CA GLY A 125 25.08 -15.52 11.27
C GLY A 125 24.80 -15.33 9.78
N TRP A 126 24.42 -14.13 9.33
CA TRP A 126 24.12 -13.87 7.90
C TRP A 126 25.34 -14.13 7.01
N ILE A 127 25.12 -14.83 5.90
CA ILE A 127 26.14 -15.29 4.97
C ILE A 127 27.09 -14.18 4.51
N PHE A 128 26.54 -12.99 4.26
CA PHE A 128 27.30 -11.84 3.79
C PHE A 128 28.35 -11.38 4.80
N ARG A 129 28.01 -11.44 6.08
CA ARG A 129 28.89 -11.02 7.17
C ARG A 129 30.02 -12.01 7.41
N ARG A 130 29.73 -13.29 7.50
CA ARG A 130 30.75 -14.34 7.72
C ARG A 130 31.65 -14.50 6.51
N ALA A 131 31.09 -14.52 5.31
CA ALA A 131 31.81 -14.63 4.06
C ALA A 131 32.77 -13.45 3.81
N GLN A 132 32.63 -12.34 4.54
CA GLN A 132 33.50 -11.19 4.41
C GLN A 132 34.97 -11.52 4.60
N TYR A 133 35.30 -12.39 5.58
CA TYR A 133 36.67 -12.83 5.83
C TYR A 133 37.27 -13.63 4.65
N TYR A 134 36.40 -14.25 3.86
CA TYR A 134 36.83 -15.07 2.74
C TYR A 134 36.94 -14.29 1.42
N ARG A 135 36.34 -13.10 1.33
CA ARG A 135 36.36 -12.26 0.13
C ARG A 135 37.76 -11.68 -0.17
N GLY A 136 38.56 -11.39 0.86
CA GLY A 136 39.89 -10.80 0.75
C GLY A 136 39.92 -9.27 0.85
N ALA A 137 41.03 -8.70 1.30
CA ALA A 137 41.19 -7.26 1.51
C ALA A 137 41.11 -6.46 0.20
N PHE A 138 41.70 -6.96 -0.89
CA PHE A 138 41.65 -6.29 -2.20
C PHE A 138 40.22 -6.13 -2.74
N GLN A 139 39.37 -7.09 -2.50
CA GLN A 139 37.96 -6.95 -2.92
C GLN A 139 37.29 -5.77 -2.21
N ALA A 140 37.55 -5.55 -0.92
CA ALA A 140 36.96 -4.43 -0.19
C ALA A 140 37.39 -3.08 -0.78
N GLU A 141 38.68 -2.93 -1.07
CA GLU A 141 39.21 -1.71 -1.70
C GLU A 141 38.66 -1.51 -3.12
N ASP A 142 38.54 -2.57 -3.90
CA ASP A 142 38.01 -2.49 -5.25
C ASP A 142 36.50 -2.18 -5.24
N GLU A 143 35.74 -2.65 -4.24
CA GLU A 143 34.33 -2.31 -4.06
C GLU A 143 34.14 -0.84 -3.66
N GLU A 144 35.01 -0.27 -2.81
CA GLU A 144 34.99 1.16 -2.48
C GLU A 144 35.28 2.03 -3.71
N LYS A 145 36.31 1.67 -4.48
CA LYS A 145 36.62 2.35 -5.75
C LYS A 145 35.49 2.24 -6.76
N TRP A 146 34.86 1.05 -6.83
CA TRP A 146 33.71 0.80 -7.67
C TRP A 146 32.53 1.68 -7.25
N GLY A 147 32.23 1.75 -5.94
CA GLY A 147 31.14 2.54 -5.39
C GLY A 147 31.26 4.02 -5.71
N VAL A 148 32.47 4.63 -5.54
CA VAL A 148 32.70 6.02 -5.94
C VAL A 148 32.41 6.23 -7.44
N LYS A 149 32.89 5.34 -8.31
CA LYS A 149 32.66 5.44 -9.76
C LYS A 149 31.21 5.23 -10.13
N PHE A 150 30.55 4.26 -9.52
CA PHE A 150 29.12 4.00 -9.75
C PHE A 150 28.25 5.19 -9.33
N LEU A 151 28.45 5.72 -8.14
CA LEU A 151 27.67 6.85 -7.65
C LEU A 151 27.94 8.13 -8.47
N THR A 152 29.18 8.38 -8.87
CA THR A 152 29.51 9.49 -9.76
C THR A 152 28.95 9.33 -11.18
N TRP A 153 28.69 8.10 -11.65
CA TRP A 153 28.02 7.79 -12.90
C TRP A 153 26.46 7.85 -12.75
N LEU A 154 25.92 7.43 -11.61
CA LEU A 154 24.47 7.38 -11.35
C LEU A 154 23.87 8.77 -11.13
N LEU A 155 24.46 9.55 -10.24
CA LEU A 155 23.91 10.83 -9.77
C LEU A 155 23.75 11.90 -10.87
N PRO A 156 24.61 12.00 -11.94
CA PRO A 156 24.37 12.90 -13.05
C PRO A 156 23.20 12.52 -13.96
N LYS A 157 22.66 11.29 -13.86
CA LYS A 157 21.50 10.89 -14.65
C LYS A 157 20.27 11.66 -14.13
N GLY A 158 19.86 12.72 -14.85
CA GLY A 158 18.80 13.63 -14.44
C GLY A 158 17.50 12.90 -14.05
N SER A 159 17.09 11.89 -14.83
CA SER A 159 15.91 11.08 -14.54
C SER A 159 15.95 10.38 -13.17
N MET A 160 17.11 9.99 -12.67
CA MET A 160 17.23 9.34 -11.37
C MET A 160 17.02 10.31 -10.20
N LEU A 161 17.68 11.48 -10.22
CA LEU A 161 17.49 12.49 -9.18
C LEU A 161 16.10 13.14 -9.20
N GLU A 162 15.55 13.36 -10.38
CA GLU A 162 14.24 13.99 -10.54
C GLU A 162 13.08 13.07 -10.18
N SER A 163 13.23 11.76 -10.41
CA SER A 163 12.13 10.80 -10.23
C SER A 163 12.32 9.80 -9.08
N GLN A 164 13.55 9.64 -8.57
CA GLN A 164 13.90 8.65 -7.54
C GLN A 164 14.93 9.20 -6.53
N PHE A 165 14.81 10.46 -6.14
CA PHE A 165 15.75 11.10 -5.21
C PHE A 165 15.91 10.31 -3.91
N PHE A 166 14.81 9.87 -3.31
CA PHE A 166 14.84 9.05 -2.10
C PHE A 166 15.70 7.80 -2.28
N LEU A 167 15.47 7.02 -3.35
CA LEU A 167 16.25 5.82 -3.63
C LEU A 167 17.74 6.14 -3.86
N CYS A 168 18.05 7.19 -4.63
CA CYS A 168 19.44 7.63 -4.85
C CYS A 168 20.17 7.94 -3.53
N ARG A 169 19.47 8.62 -2.61
CA ARG A 169 20.02 8.96 -1.30
C ARG A 169 20.24 7.71 -0.43
N GLN A 170 19.28 6.78 -0.40
CA GLN A 170 19.42 5.53 0.33
C GLN A 170 20.55 4.64 -0.23
N VAL A 171 20.67 4.59 -1.54
CA VAL A 171 21.76 3.86 -2.23
C VAL A 171 23.12 4.46 -1.93
N THR A 172 23.21 5.79 -1.91
CA THR A 172 24.47 6.46 -1.53
C THR A 172 24.86 6.10 -0.09
N GLN A 173 23.92 5.96 0.82
CA GLN A 173 24.18 5.55 2.19
C GLN A 173 24.75 4.12 2.31
N ASP A 174 24.28 3.18 1.47
CA ASP A 174 24.57 1.74 1.63
C ASP A 174 25.73 1.23 0.77
N ILE A 175 26.05 1.90 -0.35
CA ILE A 175 27.17 1.48 -1.24
C ILE A 175 28.50 1.92 -0.64
N PRO A 176 29.50 1.02 -0.55
CA PRO A 176 30.85 1.38 -0.07
C PRO A 176 31.50 2.43 -0.96
N HIS A 177 31.82 3.61 -0.43
CA HIS A 177 32.57 4.69 -1.08
C HIS A 177 33.24 5.62 -0.07
N ILE A 178 32.75 5.66 1.14
CA ILE A 178 33.32 6.25 2.34
C ILE A 178 33.00 5.30 3.51
N THR A 179 33.60 5.54 4.66
CA THR A 179 33.28 4.77 5.87
C THR A 179 31.80 5.06 6.26
N THR A 180 30.92 4.14 5.94
CA THR A 180 29.47 4.23 6.22
C THR A 180 29.18 4.09 7.71
N ASP A 181 28.30 4.94 8.25
CA ASP A 181 27.90 4.92 9.64
C ASP A 181 26.61 4.11 9.86
N ASN A 182 26.76 2.81 10.10
CA ASN A 182 25.65 1.91 10.50
C ASN A 182 25.54 1.77 12.03
N ARG A 183 26.07 2.76 12.80
CA ARG A 183 26.20 2.66 14.26
C ARG A 183 24.85 2.49 14.95
N LEU A 184 23.82 3.23 14.57
CA LEU A 184 22.52 3.16 15.22
C LEU A 184 21.82 1.82 14.97
N THR A 185 21.88 1.28 13.76
CA THR A 185 21.36 -0.05 13.42
C THR A 185 22.08 -1.13 14.25
N ARG A 186 23.40 -1.01 14.41
CA ARG A 186 24.18 -1.93 15.24
C ARG A 186 23.86 -1.82 16.73
N ILE A 187 23.66 -0.60 17.25
CA ILE A 187 23.23 -0.34 18.63
C ILE A 187 21.88 -1.03 18.90
N ARG A 188 20.90 -0.87 18.01
CA ARG A 188 19.59 -1.51 18.12
C ARG A 188 19.66 -3.03 18.05
N ALA A 189 20.47 -3.57 17.16
CA ALA A 189 20.70 -5.02 17.06
C ALA A 189 21.30 -5.59 18.35
N LEU A 190 22.31 -4.96 18.92
CA LEU A 190 22.91 -5.36 20.18
C LEU A 190 21.90 -5.29 21.34
N ALA A 191 21.13 -4.20 21.45
CA ALA A 191 20.10 -4.06 22.47
C ALA A 191 19.01 -5.14 22.33
N LYS A 192 18.65 -5.53 21.10
CA LYS A 192 17.73 -6.63 20.84
C LYS A 192 18.31 -7.96 21.30
N ASN A 193 19.53 -8.30 20.90
CA ASN A 193 20.18 -9.58 21.26
C ASN A 193 20.30 -9.73 22.78
N ILE A 194 20.65 -8.66 23.50
CA ILE A 194 20.68 -8.67 24.97
C ILE A 194 19.28 -8.94 25.53
N ALA A 195 18.24 -8.27 25.07
CA ALA A 195 16.88 -8.42 25.57
C ALA A 195 16.26 -9.81 25.29
N GLU A 196 16.67 -10.49 24.22
CA GLU A 196 16.24 -11.85 23.90
C GLU A 196 16.78 -12.88 24.91
N VAL A 197 17.98 -12.66 25.42
CA VAL A 197 18.59 -13.53 26.43
C VAL A 197 18.23 -13.06 27.84
N LEU A 198 18.11 -11.78 28.07
CA LEU A 198 17.81 -11.14 29.36
C LEU A 198 16.52 -10.29 29.25
N PRO A 199 15.33 -10.90 29.42
CA PRO A 199 14.05 -10.21 29.24
C PRO A 199 13.86 -8.99 30.13
N SER A 200 14.51 -8.90 31.30
CA SER A 200 14.50 -7.73 32.18
C SER A 200 15.09 -6.46 31.54
N PHE A 201 15.84 -6.57 30.42
CA PHE A 201 16.39 -5.45 29.65
C PHE A 201 15.39 -4.88 28.62
N MET A 202 14.21 -5.48 28.47
CA MET A 202 13.25 -5.16 27.41
C MET A 202 12.82 -3.68 27.40
N ASP A 203 12.58 -3.07 28.56
CA ASP A 203 12.15 -1.66 28.61
C ASP A 203 13.23 -0.70 28.09
N ILE A 204 14.49 -0.96 28.42
CA ILE A 204 15.62 -0.17 27.90
C ILE A 204 15.79 -0.41 26.38
N ARG A 205 15.64 -1.65 25.93
CA ARG A 205 15.63 -1.98 24.51
C ARG A 205 14.54 -1.21 23.77
N ILE A 206 13.31 -1.18 24.31
CA ILE A 206 12.18 -0.45 23.70
C ILE A 206 12.52 1.05 23.58
N LYS A 207 13.10 1.64 24.64
CA LYS A 207 13.53 3.04 24.60
C LYS A 207 14.59 3.30 23.52
N ILE A 208 15.66 2.49 23.47
CA ILE A 208 16.71 2.62 22.45
C ILE A 208 16.15 2.45 21.02
N HIS A 209 15.12 1.61 20.85
CA HIS A 209 14.46 1.43 19.55
C HIS A 209 13.55 2.59 19.14
N GLY A 210 12.76 3.11 20.09
CA GLY A 210 11.71 4.09 19.80
C GLY A 210 12.15 5.53 19.97
N GLN A 211 12.89 5.83 21.02
CA GLN A 211 13.28 7.22 21.39
C GLN A 211 14.74 7.26 21.85
N PRO A 212 15.71 6.97 20.96
CA PRO A 212 17.10 6.96 21.33
C PRO A 212 17.60 8.38 21.68
N ASP A 213 18.25 8.52 22.83
CA ASP A 213 18.91 9.74 23.28
C ASP A 213 20.19 9.46 24.10
N ALA A 214 20.91 10.51 24.48
CA ALA A 214 22.17 10.37 25.22
C ALA A 214 22.01 9.72 26.60
N ALA A 215 20.81 9.76 27.20
CA ALA A 215 20.53 9.11 28.48
C ALA A 215 20.56 7.58 28.39
N ASP A 216 20.47 7.01 27.18
CA ASP A 216 20.56 5.56 26.96
C ASP A 216 21.86 4.97 27.50
N LEU A 217 22.95 5.71 27.39
CA LEU A 217 24.23 5.27 27.92
C LEU A 217 24.21 5.06 29.42
N ASP A 218 23.62 5.99 30.15
CA ASP A 218 23.53 5.89 31.60
C ASP A 218 22.51 4.82 32.03
N LEU A 219 21.38 4.68 31.34
CA LEU A 219 20.41 3.61 31.58
C LEU A 219 21.06 2.22 31.41
N VAL A 220 21.83 2.02 30.33
CA VAL A 220 22.52 0.77 30.09
C VAL A 220 23.59 0.51 31.16
N ARG A 221 24.38 1.53 31.54
CA ARG A 221 25.38 1.43 32.61
C ARG A 221 24.76 1.06 33.95
N GLU A 222 23.69 1.75 34.36
CA GLU A 222 22.99 1.46 35.59
C GLU A 222 22.38 0.07 35.60
N PHE A 223 21.72 -0.31 34.53
CA PHE A 223 21.12 -1.65 34.40
C PHE A 223 22.18 -2.75 34.59
N ARG A 224 23.27 -2.65 33.82
CA ARG A 224 24.40 -3.59 33.90
C ARG A 224 24.95 -3.69 35.31
N LYS A 225 25.12 -2.56 36.01
CA LYS A 225 25.58 -2.52 37.41
C LYS A 225 24.57 -3.15 38.37
N LYS A 226 23.26 -2.84 38.25
CA LYS A 226 22.20 -3.37 39.12
C LYS A 226 21.95 -4.87 38.96
N ARG A 227 22.20 -5.41 37.76
CA ARG A 227 21.87 -6.79 37.39
C ARG A 227 23.12 -7.65 37.12
N GLN A 228 24.27 -7.26 37.62
CA GLN A 228 25.54 -7.95 37.36
C GLN A 228 25.50 -9.45 37.67
N ALA A 229 24.74 -9.87 38.69
CA ALA A 229 24.60 -11.28 39.08
C ALA A 229 23.80 -12.12 38.05
N GLU A 230 23.00 -11.50 37.18
CA GLU A 230 22.18 -12.18 36.18
C GLU A 230 22.87 -12.22 34.80
N ILE A 231 23.99 -11.53 34.63
CA ILE A 231 24.68 -11.31 33.35
C ILE A 231 25.79 -12.36 33.18
N SER A 232 25.64 -13.19 32.11
CA SER A 232 26.72 -14.13 31.75
C SER A 232 27.91 -13.36 31.13
N PRO A 233 29.13 -13.96 31.09
CA PRO A 233 30.30 -13.34 30.47
C PRO A 233 30.08 -12.95 28.99
N GLU A 234 29.32 -13.74 28.25
CA GLU A 234 28.97 -13.48 26.86
C GLU A 234 28.05 -12.23 26.71
N ILE A 235 27.07 -12.12 27.59
CA ILE A 235 26.16 -11.00 27.63
C ILE A 235 26.88 -9.74 28.15
N ASP A 236 27.77 -9.89 29.11
CA ASP A 236 28.61 -8.78 29.60
C ASP A 236 29.45 -8.17 28.47
N LYS A 237 30.01 -9.00 27.61
CA LYS A 237 30.73 -8.53 26.43
C LYS A 237 29.82 -7.73 25.46
N GLN A 238 28.57 -8.18 25.27
CA GLN A 238 27.60 -7.45 24.46
C GLN A 238 27.21 -6.11 25.10
N PHE A 239 27.06 -6.05 26.42
CA PHE A 239 26.85 -4.80 27.15
C PHE A 239 28.05 -3.85 27.00
N GLN A 240 29.27 -4.34 27.08
CA GLN A 240 30.46 -3.51 26.85
C GLN A 240 30.48 -2.95 25.42
N GLU A 241 30.19 -3.79 24.41
CA GLU A 241 30.09 -3.35 23.03
C GLU A 241 28.99 -2.30 22.84
N LEU A 242 27.79 -2.53 23.43
CA LEU A 242 26.68 -1.61 23.38
C LEU A 242 27.04 -0.25 24.01
N GLN A 243 27.64 -0.25 25.20
CA GLN A 243 28.09 0.96 25.87
C GLN A 243 29.12 1.74 25.04
N GLN A 244 30.15 1.05 24.54
CA GLN A 244 31.17 1.67 23.69
C GLN A 244 30.57 2.32 22.44
N LYS A 245 29.59 1.64 21.81
CA LYS A 245 28.92 2.18 20.61
C LYS A 245 28.00 3.35 20.92
N LEU A 246 27.25 3.31 22.02
CA LEU A 246 26.44 4.43 22.50
C LEU A 246 27.31 5.64 22.83
N GLU A 247 28.42 5.44 23.56
CA GLU A 247 29.38 6.49 23.89
C GLU A 247 29.95 7.15 22.63
N ALA A 248 30.48 6.36 21.69
CA ALA A 248 30.98 6.86 20.43
C ALA A 248 29.92 7.59 19.58
N PHE A 249 28.65 7.16 19.66
CA PHE A 249 27.56 7.77 18.92
C PHE A 249 27.15 9.13 19.47
N TYR A 250 27.07 9.28 20.80
CA TYR A 250 26.56 10.51 21.46
C TYR A 250 27.66 11.53 21.85
N GLN A 251 28.92 11.14 21.91
CA GLN A 251 30.04 12.03 22.25
C GLN A 251 30.58 12.85 21.06
N GLU A 252 30.05 12.66 19.85
CA GLU A 252 30.53 13.38 18.68
C GLU A 252 30.08 14.85 18.65
N PRO A 253 30.95 15.77 18.21
CA PRO A 253 30.64 17.19 18.16
C PRO A 253 29.56 17.51 17.13
N GLY A 254 28.65 18.45 17.42
CA GLY A 254 27.51 18.87 16.63
C GLY A 254 27.82 19.28 15.17
N ALA A 255 27.50 20.52 14.77
CA ALA A 255 27.67 21.01 13.39
C ALA A 255 29.14 21.06 12.93
N GLN A 256 30.10 21.07 13.84
CA GLN A 256 31.55 21.01 13.50
C GLN A 256 31.90 19.76 12.69
N LYS A 257 31.18 18.64 12.90
CA LYS A 257 31.38 17.40 12.14
C LYS A 257 31.08 17.56 10.65
N LEU A 258 30.26 18.54 10.29
CA LEU A 258 29.83 18.80 8.91
C LEU A 258 30.90 19.58 8.09
N VAL A 259 31.87 20.23 8.76
CA VAL A 259 32.89 21.03 8.11
C VAL A 259 33.67 20.28 7.03
N PRO A 260 34.13 19.02 7.23
CA PRO A 260 34.81 18.26 6.19
C PRO A 260 34.01 18.06 4.92
N TYR A 261 32.66 17.90 5.05
CA TYR A 261 31.76 17.74 3.93
C TYR A 261 31.59 19.07 3.17
N GLY A 262 31.39 20.17 3.90
CA GLY A 262 31.30 21.51 3.30
C GLY A 262 32.54 21.94 2.51
N LYS A 263 33.72 21.43 2.86
CA LYS A 263 34.97 21.69 2.11
C LYS A 263 35.00 21.00 0.73
N LYS A 264 34.18 19.98 0.51
CA LYS A 264 34.11 19.19 -0.74
C LYS A 264 33.11 19.76 -1.75
N ILE A 265 32.31 20.72 -1.36
CA ILE A 265 31.28 21.34 -2.22
C ILE A 265 31.70 22.77 -2.61
N PRO A 266 31.27 23.29 -3.77
CA PRO A 266 31.57 24.65 -4.20
C PRO A 266 31.09 25.70 -3.18
N LYS A 267 31.93 26.68 -2.88
CA LYS A 267 31.64 27.74 -1.89
C LYS A 267 30.51 28.68 -2.30
N GLU A 268 30.21 28.72 -3.60
CA GLU A 268 29.15 29.54 -4.21
C GLU A 268 27.76 28.99 -3.99
N LEU A 269 27.65 27.71 -3.62
CA LEU A 269 26.35 27.10 -3.32
C LEU A 269 25.78 27.68 -2.02
N ARG A 270 24.47 27.94 -2.00
CA ARG A 270 23.76 28.44 -0.81
C ARG A 270 23.92 27.49 0.37
N SER A 271 23.90 26.19 0.12
CA SER A 271 24.14 25.17 1.14
C SER A 271 25.54 25.29 1.81
N ALA A 272 26.59 25.65 1.06
CA ALA A 272 27.89 25.88 1.63
C ALA A 272 27.92 27.17 2.50
N VAL A 273 27.24 28.21 2.05
CA VAL A 273 27.11 29.48 2.81
C VAL A 273 26.32 29.26 4.10
N GLN A 274 25.19 28.57 4.04
CA GLN A 274 24.36 28.25 5.21
C GLN A 274 25.11 27.37 6.23
N LEU A 275 25.91 26.39 5.76
CA LEU A 275 26.76 25.61 6.65
C LEU A 275 27.79 26.50 7.39
N GLY A 276 28.43 27.45 6.67
CA GLY A 276 29.34 28.41 7.28
C GLY A 276 28.66 29.23 8.37
N GLN A 277 27.45 29.69 8.14
CA GLN A 277 26.63 30.42 9.12
C GLN A 277 26.28 29.54 10.32
N LEU A 278 25.81 28.33 10.11
CA LEU A 278 25.46 27.39 11.18
C LEU A 278 26.65 27.10 12.09
N VAL A 279 27.81 26.74 11.50
CA VAL A 279 29.03 26.43 12.25
C VAL A 279 29.56 27.68 12.98
N GLY A 280 29.54 28.85 12.34
CA GLY A 280 30.01 30.10 12.95
C GLY A 280 29.13 30.59 14.12
N SER A 281 27.87 30.24 14.15
CA SER A 281 26.92 30.64 15.19
C SER A 281 26.54 29.52 16.16
N GLU A 282 27.03 28.30 16.00
CA GLU A 282 26.60 27.10 16.74
C GLU A 282 26.56 27.28 18.26
N ILE A 283 27.55 27.98 18.83
CA ILE A 283 27.67 28.19 20.28
C ILE A 283 26.58 29.16 20.80
N GLN A 284 26.08 30.06 19.93
CA GLN A 284 25.12 31.09 20.27
C GLN A 284 23.66 30.68 20.07
N LEU A 285 23.44 29.60 19.26
CA LEU A 285 22.12 29.09 18.94
C LEU A 285 21.66 28.07 19.99
N ASP A 286 20.38 28.14 20.36
CA ASP A 286 19.72 27.07 21.09
C ASP A 286 19.43 25.87 20.19
N ASP A 287 18.98 24.75 20.77
CA ASP A 287 18.73 23.52 20.03
C ASP A 287 17.57 23.67 19.02
N ALA A 288 16.61 24.54 19.26
CA ALA A 288 15.54 24.87 18.34
C ALA A 288 16.08 25.56 17.08
N ALA A 289 16.88 26.61 17.26
CA ALA A 289 17.48 27.36 16.15
C ALA A 289 18.46 26.51 15.33
N LYS A 290 19.28 25.67 16.02
CA LYS A 290 20.18 24.71 15.36
C LYS A 290 19.39 23.73 14.51
N SER A 291 18.31 23.12 15.05
CA SER A 291 17.49 22.15 14.34
C SER A 291 16.80 22.76 13.12
N LYS A 292 16.27 23.98 13.25
CA LYS A 292 15.69 24.74 12.13
C LYS A 292 16.70 24.98 11.02
N ALA A 293 17.90 25.48 11.38
CA ALA A 293 18.96 25.72 10.40
C ALA A 293 19.42 24.45 9.69
N MET A 294 19.49 23.31 10.40
CA MET A 294 19.82 22.01 9.79
C MET A 294 18.73 21.51 8.85
N ALA A 295 17.45 21.68 9.20
CA ALA A 295 16.34 21.30 8.32
C ALA A 295 16.28 22.19 7.07
N ASP A 296 16.54 23.50 7.21
CA ASP A 296 16.65 24.42 6.09
C ASP A 296 17.80 24.02 5.15
N LEU A 297 18.93 23.63 5.73
CA LEU A 297 20.10 23.21 4.98
C LEU A 297 19.88 21.86 4.26
N LEU A 298 19.18 20.89 4.86
CA LEU A 298 18.77 19.64 4.19
C LEU A 298 17.91 19.93 2.95
N TRP A 299 16.96 20.83 3.09
CA TRP A 299 16.12 21.26 1.98
C TRP A 299 16.91 21.98 0.90
N GLU A 300 17.82 22.89 1.28
CA GLU A 300 18.64 23.64 0.35
C GLU A 300 19.58 22.72 -0.47
N ILE A 301 20.22 21.74 0.18
CA ILE A 301 21.03 20.73 -0.52
C ILE A 301 20.20 20.01 -1.58
N ARG A 302 18.99 19.56 -1.23
CA ARG A 302 18.10 18.90 -2.18
C ARG A 302 17.72 19.79 -3.36
N ALA A 303 17.38 21.06 -3.08
CA ALA A 303 16.99 22.02 -4.10
C ALA A 303 18.13 22.38 -5.07
N GLU A 304 19.36 22.43 -4.59
CA GLU A 304 20.54 22.77 -5.42
C GLU A 304 21.07 21.59 -6.23
N LEU A 305 20.93 20.36 -5.75
CA LEU A 305 21.49 19.14 -6.33
C LEU A 305 21.22 18.97 -7.84
N PRO A 306 20.00 19.21 -8.38
CA PRO A 306 19.72 19.09 -9.81
C PRO A 306 20.52 20.05 -10.66
N SER A 307 20.86 21.25 -10.16
CA SER A 307 21.62 22.28 -10.88
C SER A 307 23.12 21.96 -11.00
N VAL A 308 23.64 21.10 -10.14
CA VAL A 308 25.07 20.72 -10.11
C VAL A 308 25.36 19.68 -11.20
N LYS A 309 26.32 19.96 -12.09
CA LYS A 309 26.64 19.05 -13.22
C LYS A 309 27.62 17.94 -12.84
N SER A 310 28.55 18.20 -11.93
CA SER A 310 29.61 17.27 -11.54
C SER A 310 29.06 16.11 -10.68
N GLY A 311 29.25 14.87 -11.12
CA GLY A 311 28.88 13.68 -10.35
C GLY A 311 29.64 13.57 -9.02
N ALA A 312 30.90 13.96 -9.00
CA ALA A 312 31.67 13.96 -7.75
C ALA A 312 31.16 15.02 -6.75
N THR A 313 30.73 16.20 -7.25
CA THR A 313 30.14 17.24 -6.40
C THR A 313 28.75 16.78 -5.90
N ARG A 314 27.94 16.16 -6.77
CA ARG A 314 26.64 15.58 -6.35
C ARG A 314 26.81 14.51 -5.28
N LEU A 315 27.82 13.64 -5.41
CA LEU A 315 28.15 12.64 -4.39
C LEU A 315 28.53 13.31 -3.07
N ALA A 316 29.41 14.32 -3.10
CA ALA A 316 29.82 15.06 -1.89
C ALA A 316 28.60 15.75 -1.21
N MET A 317 27.64 16.28 -1.98
CA MET A 317 26.42 16.87 -1.46
C MET A 317 25.47 15.81 -0.85
N MET A 318 25.39 14.63 -1.46
CA MET A 318 24.61 13.51 -0.90
C MET A 318 25.20 13.04 0.43
N ASP A 319 26.53 12.85 0.50
CA ASP A 319 27.22 12.50 1.74
C ASP A 319 26.97 13.54 2.82
N PHE A 320 27.03 14.81 2.43
CA PHE A 320 26.76 15.92 3.33
C PHE A 320 25.29 15.87 3.84
N SER A 321 24.32 15.63 2.97
CA SER A 321 22.92 15.47 3.35
C SER A 321 22.70 14.31 4.33
N ILE A 322 23.36 13.17 4.11
CA ILE A 322 23.26 11.99 4.97
C ILE A 322 23.81 12.28 6.38
N GLU A 323 25.01 12.85 6.46
CA GLU A 323 25.62 13.18 7.75
C GLU A 323 24.85 14.30 8.48
N LEU A 324 24.32 15.29 7.74
CA LEU A 324 23.50 16.36 8.29
C LEU A 324 22.23 15.84 8.95
N GLU A 325 21.54 14.84 8.33
CA GLU A 325 20.40 14.17 8.95
C GLU A 325 20.81 13.48 10.24
N ALA A 326 21.93 12.78 10.25
CA ALA A 326 22.44 12.11 11.45
C ALA A 326 22.76 13.11 12.59
N VAL A 327 23.30 14.29 12.28
CA VAL A 327 23.53 15.37 13.27
C VAL A 327 22.20 15.94 13.75
N LEU A 328 21.25 16.21 12.84
CA LEU A 328 19.91 16.69 13.19
C LEU A 328 19.19 15.72 14.13
N MET A 329 19.23 14.41 13.85
CA MET A 329 18.58 13.39 14.69
C MET A 329 19.09 13.41 16.14
N ARG A 330 20.36 13.71 16.35
CA ARG A 330 20.95 13.87 17.69
C ARG A 330 20.52 15.20 18.38
N THR A 331 20.47 16.28 17.60
CA THR A 331 20.17 17.64 18.12
C THR A 331 18.70 17.80 18.44
N ILE A 332 17.79 17.31 17.58
CA ILE A 332 16.34 17.52 17.69
C ILE A 332 15.74 16.91 18.97
N GLY A 333 16.34 15.84 19.49
CA GLY A 333 15.96 15.21 20.74
C GLY A 333 16.12 16.13 21.98
N GLN A 334 17.05 17.08 21.91
CA GLN A 334 17.30 18.04 22.99
C GLN A 334 16.27 19.18 23.01
N TRP A 335 15.68 19.48 21.88
CA TRP A 335 14.64 20.51 21.78
C TRP A 335 13.32 20.04 22.40
N LYS A 336 12.99 20.55 23.61
CA LYS A 336 11.71 20.29 24.29
C LYS A 336 10.80 21.52 24.15
N PRO A 337 9.76 21.47 23.31
CA PRO A 337 8.82 22.58 23.16
C PRO A 337 8.11 22.87 24.48
N GLN A 338 7.92 24.17 24.83
CA GLN A 338 7.22 24.58 26.03
C GLN A 338 5.84 25.17 25.71
N THR A 339 5.58 25.54 24.47
CA THR A 339 4.36 26.21 24.02
C THR A 339 3.77 25.52 22.78
N VAL A 340 2.49 25.82 22.51
CA VAL A 340 1.82 25.31 21.28
C VAL A 340 2.57 25.76 20.02
N SER A 341 3.04 27.02 19.98
CA SER A 341 3.89 27.52 18.88
C SER A 341 5.16 26.69 18.73
N GLY A 342 5.88 26.46 19.83
CA GLY A 342 7.11 25.66 19.83
C GLY A 342 6.87 24.22 19.33
N LEU A 343 5.73 23.62 19.73
CA LEU A 343 5.33 22.29 19.28
C LEU A 343 5.10 22.25 17.76
N MET A 344 4.34 23.22 17.24
CA MET A 344 4.09 23.32 15.80
C MET A 344 5.34 23.66 15.00
N GLU A 345 6.23 24.49 15.51
CA GLU A 345 7.52 24.81 14.88
C GLU A 345 8.42 23.57 14.78
N LYS A 346 8.43 22.72 15.82
CA LYS A 346 9.18 21.46 15.79
C LYS A 346 8.59 20.49 14.78
N CYS A 347 7.25 20.37 14.71
CA CYS A 347 6.57 19.59 13.68
C CYS A 347 6.96 20.06 12.26
N TYR A 348 6.90 21.37 12.01
CA TYR A 348 7.27 21.96 10.72
C TYR A 348 8.74 21.74 10.36
N THR A 349 9.64 21.90 11.32
CA THR A 349 11.09 21.66 11.15
C THR A 349 11.36 20.22 10.70
N LEU A 350 10.73 19.24 11.34
CA LEU A 350 10.90 17.83 10.99
C LEU A 350 10.20 17.45 9.68
N ALA A 351 9.04 18.07 9.38
CA ALA A 351 8.40 17.93 8.08
C ALA A 351 9.33 18.39 6.94
N LYS A 352 9.96 19.57 7.13
CA LYS A 352 10.92 20.12 6.15
C LYS A 352 12.17 19.27 6.03
N ALA A 353 12.70 18.75 7.14
CA ALA A 353 13.81 17.82 7.13
C ALA A 353 13.45 16.53 6.37
N ALA A 354 12.28 15.94 6.61
CA ALA A 354 11.80 14.78 5.90
C ALA A 354 11.69 15.04 4.38
N ALA A 355 11.21 16.22 3.98
CA ALA A 355 11.19 16.64 2.58
C ALA A 355 12.63 16.80 2.04
N GLY A 356 13.57 17.39 2.77
CA GLY A 356 14.98 17.51 2.40
C GLY A 356 15.67 16.15 2.24
N CYS A 357 15.29 15.16 3.04
CA CYS A 357 15.78 13.79 2.96
C CYS A 357 15.12 12.93 1.86
N GLY A 358 14.08 13.43 1.17
CA GLY A 358 13.43 12.71 0.08
C GLY A 358 12.27 11.82 0.47
N PHE A 359 11.83 11.80 1.73
CA PHE A 359 10.65 11.05 2.16
C PHE A 359 9.35 11.63 1.59
N VAL A 360 9.35 12.91 1.27
CA VAL A 360 8.28 13.63 0.58
C VAL A 360 8.87 14.25 -0.68
N GLU A 361 8.21 14.12 -1.82
CA GLU A 361 8.69 14.70 -3.07
C GLU A 361 8.57 16.23 -3.07
N VAL A 362 9.32 16.92 -3.95
CA VAL A 362 9.33 18.38 -4.01
C VAL A 362 7.93 18.93 -4.27
N TRP A 363 7.24 18.39 -5.27
CA TRP A 363 5.88 18.81 -5.63
C TRP A 363 4.85 18.53 -4.53
N GLU A 364 5.04 17.44 -3.76
CA GLU A 364 4.20 17.10 -2.60
C GLU A 364 4.42 18.10 -1.46
N TRP A 365 5.69 18.43 -1.20
CA TRP A 365 6.05 19.45 -0.23
C TRP A 365 5.45 20.80 -0.60
N GLU A 366 5.60 21.25 -1.85
CA GLU A 366 5.00 22.49 -2.34
C GLU A 366 3.48 22.52 -2.19
N ALA A 367 2.81 21.36 -2.34
CA ALA A 367 1.36 21.24 -2.17
C ALA A 367 0.92 21.33 -0.70
N VAL A 368 1.70 20.80 0.25
CA VAL A 368 1.29 20.72 1.65
C VAL A 368 1.92 21.80 2.55
N GLU A 369 3.09 22.34 2.20
CA GLU A 369 3.85 23.28 3.03
C GLU A 369 3.03 24.50 3.47
N PRO A 370 2.22 25.15 2.63
CA PRO A 370 1.42 26.29 3.05
C PRO A 370 0.47 25.96 4.22
N LEU A 371 -0.05 24.72 4.27
CA LEU A 371 -0.91 24.25 5.34
C LEU A 371 -0.12 23.91 6.61
N LEU A 372 1.11 23.38 6.46
CA LEU A 372 1.98 23.01 7.60
C LEU A 372 2.62 24.22 8.27
N ARG A 373 2.77 25.35 7.57
CA ARG A 373 3.44 26.55 8.10
C ARG A 373 2.85 26.97 9.43
N PRO A 374 3.67 27.12 10.50
CA PRO A 374 3.19 27.51 11.82
C PRO A 374 2.61 28.92 11.79
N PRO A 375 1.55 29.23 12.57
CA PRO A 375 1.13 30.59 12.86
C PRO A 375 2.21 31.31 13.67
N GLY A 376 2.20 32.65 13.63
CA GLY A 376 3.10 33.45 14.49
C GLY A 376 2.92 33.12 15.97
N SER A 377 4.00 33.17 16.75
CA SER A 377 4.00 32.80 18.18
C SER A 377 3.03 33.60 19.08
N SER A 378 2.67 34.81 18.68
CA SER A 378 1.68 35.65 19.33
C SER A 378 0.24 35.51 18.79
N ALA A 379 0.05 34.67 17.76
CA ALA A 379 -1.26 34.48 17.13
C ALA A 379 -2.22 33.70 18.04
N THR A 380 -3.50 33.92 17.82
CA THR A 380 -4.58 33.09 18.34
C THR A 380 -5.28 32.47 17.14
N VAL A 381 -5.41 31.15 17.12
CA VAL A 381 -6.00 30.43 16.00
C VAL A 381 -7.24 29.65 16.43
N PRO A 382 -8.25 29.55 15.57
CA PRO A 382 -9.40 28.69 15.84
C PRO A 382 -8.96 27.21 16.02
N LEU A 383 -9.62 26.49 16.93
CA LEU A 383 -9.35 25.07 17.15
C LEU A 383 -9.46 24.26 15.85
N GLU A 384 -10.42 24.58 14.98
CA GLU A 384 -10.59 23.91 13.68
C GLU A 384 -9.34 24.05 12.77
N GLU A 385 -8.67 25.20 12.80
CA GLU A 385 -7.43 25.40 12.06
C GLU A 385 -6.29 24.55 12.63
N LEU A 386 -6.19 24.47 13.96
CA LEU A 386 -5.19 23.65 14.63
C LEU A 386 -5.39 22.16 14.31
N ILE A 387 -6.65 21.68 14.31
CA ILE A 387 -7.00 20.30 13.90
C ILE A 387 -6.59 20.05 12.45
N ARG A 388 -6.95 20.96 11.54
CA ARG A 388 -6.62 20.83 10.11
C ARG A 388 -5.10 20.76 9.88
N LYS A 389 -4.32 21.56 10.63
CA LYS A 389 -2.85 21.52 10.59
C LYS A 389 -2.29 20.21 11.17
N SER A 390 -2.80 19.76 12.30
CA SER A 390 -2.43 18.47 12.91
C SER A 390 -2.68 17.30 11.94
N ASP A 391 -3.84 17.28 11.28
CA ASP A 391 -4.16 16.28 10.26
C ASP A 391 -3.21 16.34 9.05
N ALA A 392 -2.80 17.55 8.65
CA ALA A 392 -1.85 17.70 7.54
C ALA A 392 -0.44 17.19 7.91
N PHE A 393 0.05 17.47 9.13
CA PHE A 393 1.31 16.92 9.62
C PHE A 393 1.27 15.40 9.66
N ARG A 394 0.20 14.82 10.21
CA ARG A 394 0.03 13.36 10.26
C ARG A 394 0.00 12.73 8.85
N ARG A 395 -0.73 13.31 7.89
CA ARG A 395 -0.74 12.83 6.51
C ARG A 395 0.64 12.83 5.89
N SER A 396 1.45 13.87 6.12
CA SER A 396 2.79 13.95 5.53
C SER A 396 3.75 12.90 6.11
N ILE A 397 3.54 12.42 7.34
CA ILE A 397 4.26 11.24 7.88
C ILE A 397 3.85 9.97 7.11
N TYR A 398 2.56 9.76 6.86
CA TYR A 398 2.10 8.63 6.05
C TYR A 398 2.65 8.67 4.63
N TRP A 399 2.80 9.86 4.04
CA TRP A 399 3.45 10.02 2.74
C TRP A 399 4.91 9.57 2.78
N GLY A 400 5.64 9.96 3.81
CA GLY A 400 7.04 9.57 4.00
C GLY A 400 7.21 8.08 4.26
N THR A 401 6.45 7.49 5.18
CA THR A 401 6.48 6.05 5.43
C THR A 401 6.02 5.25 4.22
N GLY A 402 5.05 5.77 3.47
CA GLY A 402 4.60 5.21 2.20
C GLY A 402 5.70 5.21 1.13
N MET A 403 6.56 6.23 1.07
CA MET A 403 7.72 6.28 0.17
C MET A 403 8.71 5.14 0.46
N VAL A 404 9.02 4.90 1.74
CA VAL A 404 9.90 3.79 2.15
C VAL A 404 9.29 2.44 1.76
N ARG A 405 8.00 2.24 2.04
CA ARG A 405 7.28 1.00 1.69
C ARG A 405 7.25 0.77 0.18
N ALA A 406 6.81 1.74 -0.60
CA ALA A 406 6.75 1.65 -2.06
C ALA A 406 8.12 1.32 -2.68
N SER A 407 9.20 1.82 -2.08
CA SER A 407 10.56 1.56 -2.56
C SER A 407 11.07 0.15 -2.25
N TYR A 408 10.71 -0.43 -1.08
CA TYR A 408 11.40 -1.61 -0.56
C TYR A 408 10.50 -2.80 -0.20
N GLU A 409 9.18 -2.61 -0.03
CA GLU A 409 8.27 -3.68 0.41
C GLU A 409 8.32 -4.92 -0.51
N PRO A 410 8.35 -4.80 -1.86
CA PRO A 410 8.49 -5.97 -2.73
C PRO A 410 9.80 -6.76 -2.50
N THR A 411 10.91 -6.06 -2.23
CA THR A 411 12.20 -6.70 -1.92
C THR A 411 12.18 -7.36 -0.54
N MET A 412 11.58 -6.69 0.43
CA MET A 412 11.39 -7.21 1.79
C MET A 412 10.53 -8.49 1.77
N GLU A 413 9.41 -8.48 1.07
CA GLU A 413 8.52 -9.64 0.92
C GLU A 413 9.24 -10.81 0.24
N LEU A 414 10.01 -10.56 -0.82
CA LEU A 414 10.80 -11.58 -1.49
C LEU A 414 11.77 -12.27 -0.52
N PHE A 415 12.55 -11.48 0.22
CA PHE A 415 13.55 -12.01 1.16
C PHE A 415 12.90 -12.67 2.38
N SER A 416 11.79 -12.17 2.89
CA SER A 416 11.09 -12.71 4.06
C SER A 416 10.61 -14.17 3.86
N ARG A 417 10.45 -14.62 2.62
CA ARG A 417 10.09 -16.00 2.29
C ARG A 417 11.16 -17.03 2.70
N PHE A 418 12.41 -16.60 2.78
CA PHE A 418 13.54 -17.47 3.14
C PHE A 418 14.41 -16.92 4.28
N GLU A 419 14.31 -15.64 4.63
CA GLU A 419 15.02 -14.97 5.72
C GLU A 419 14.05 -14.09 6.53
N PRO A 420 13.50 -14.63 7.65
CA PRO A 420 12.48 -13.90 8.43
C PRO A 420 12.94 -12.54 8.96
N LEU A 421 14.25 -12.31 9.20
CA LEU A 421 14.78 -11.03 9.66
C LEU A 421 14.60 -9.91 8.62
N ALA A 422 14.44 -10.24 7.35
CA ALA A 422 14.18 -9.28 6.29
C ALA A 422 12.89 -8.46 6.53
N ALA A 423 11.90 -9.03 7.22
CA ALA A 423 10.65 -8.35 7.56
C ALA A 423 10.85 -7.06 8.38
N GLY A 424 11.99 -6.92 9.09
CA GLY A 424 12.33 -5.70 9.84
C GLY A 424 12.93 -4.55 9.02
N PHE A 425 13.25 -4.76 7.74
CA PHE A 425 14.02 -3.81 6.95
C PHE A 425 13.33 -2.46 6.77
N VAL A 426 12.07 -2.46 6.35
CA VAL A 426 11.29 -1.23 6.13
C VAL A 426 11.14 -0.42 7.42
N GLU A 427 10.84 -1.11 8.53
CA GLU A 427 10.74 -0.47 9.85
C GLU A 427 12.08 0.13 10.31
N GLU A 428 13.19 -0.55 10.06
CA GLU A 428 14.51 -0.02 10.44
C GLU A 428 14.88 1.22 9.61
N ARG A 429 14.52 1.26 8.32
CA ARG A 429 14.70 2.46 7.48
C ARG A 429 13.91 3.66 7.99
N ILE A 430 12.66 3.45 8.43
CA ILE A 430 11.83 4.50 9.03
C ILE A 430 12.44 4.98 10.35
N ARG A 431 12.81 4.07 11.23
CA ARG A 431 13.36 4.38 12.56
C ARG A 431 14.75 5.02 12.53
N SER A 432 15.54 4.74 11.50
CA SER A 432 16.87 5.32 11.32
C SER A 432 16.87 6.67 10.63
N SER A 433 15.71 7.31 10.48
CA SER A 433 15.52 8.55 9.72
C SER A 433 14.80 9.62 10.50
N ALA A 434 14.72 10.83 9.92
CA ALA A 434 13.97 11.97 10.46
C ALA A 434 12.46 11.68 10.64
N LEU A 435 11.92 10.61 10.05
CA LEU A 435 10.52 10.21 10.24
C LEU A 435 10.22 9.75 11.67
N LEU A 436 11.18 9.16 12.39
CA LEU A 436 10.96 8.72 13.77
C LEU A 436 10.63 9.89 14.71
N PRO A 437 11.52 10.89 14.94
CA PRO A 437 11.18 12.02 15.78
C PRO A 437 10.05 12.89 15.21
N TYR A 438 9.82 12.83 13.88
CA TYR A 438 8.69 13.50 13.27
C TYR A 438 7.36 12.85 13.69
N GLY A 439 7.30 11.51 13.70
CA GLY A 439 6.13 10.79 14.22
C GLY A 439 5.86 11.13 15.67
N ASP A 440 6.87 11.07 16.52
CA ASP A 440 6.73 11.31 17.96
C ASP A 440 6.17 12.72 18.26
N ILE A 441 6.66 13.76 17.59
CA ILE A 441 6.19 15.14 17.86
C ILE A 441 4.79 15.40 17.29
N VAL A 442 4.41 14.75 16.18
CA VAL A 442 3.06 14.87 15.62
C VAL A 442 2.05 14.13 16.49
N ASP A 443 2.45 13.05 17.16
CA ASP A 443 1.62 12.37 18.14
C ASP A 443 1.33 13.31 19.33
N GLU A 444 2.34 14.06 19.84
CA GLU A 444 2.13 15.06 20.87
C GLU A 444 1.13 16.16 20.44
N LEU A 445 1.23 16.64 19.19
CA LEU A 445 0.29 17.62 18.63
C LEU A 445 -1.12 17.03 18.47
N SER A 446 -1.22 15.78 18.05
CA SER A 446 -2.50 15.07 17.90
C SER A 446 -3.17 14.84 19.24
N ASP A 447 -2.40 14.53 20.29
CA ASP A 447 -2.86 14.43 21.67
C ASP A 447 -3.42 15.76 22.17
N LEU A 448 -2.71 16.84 21.92
CA LEU A 448 -3.17 18.18 22.29
C LEU A 448 -4.51 18.49 21.63
N THR A 449 -4.62 18.27 20.32
CA THR A 449 -5.86 18.55 19.58
C THR A 449 -7.01 17.64 20.02
N ALA A 450 -6.76 16.37 20.29
CA ALA A 450 -7.76 15.42 20.78
C ALA A 450 -8.28 15.82 22.16
N ARG A 451 -7.40 16.23 23.09
CA ARG A 451 -7.80 16.76 24.40
C ARG A 451 -8.64 18.02 24.28
N LEU A 452 -8.23 18.98 23.45
CA LEU A 452 -8.98 20.22 23.22
C LEU A 452 -10.38 19.99 22.64
N MET A 453 -10.54 18.93 21.84
CA MET A 453 -11.84 18.48 21.32
C MET A 453 -12.65 17.63 22.32
N GLY A 454 -12.06 17.19 23.42
CA GLY A 454 -12.66 16.21 24.32
C GLY A 454 -12.76 14.80 23.70
N LEU A 455 -12.02 14.55 22.61
CA LEU A 455 -11.96 13.25 21.96
C LEU A 455 -10.88 12.38 22.62
N SER A 456 -11.26 11.16 22.99
CA SER A 456 -10.29 10.15 23.40
C SER A 456 -10.71 8.79 22.85
N ASN A 457 -9.84 8.15 22.12
CA ASN A 457 -10.04 6.74 21.73
C ASN A 457 -9.98 5.86 22.98
N LYS A 458 -10.73 4.75 22.97
CA LYS A 458 -10.71 3.75 24.03
C LYS A 458 -10.60 2.35 23.39
N VAL A 459 -9.37 1.88 23.25
CA VAL A 459 -9.06 0.63 22.51
C VAL A 459 -8.30 -0.33 23.42
N LEU A 460 -9.02 -1.28 24.06
CA LEU A 460 -8.48 -2.41 24.86
C LEU A 460 -7.34 -2.04 25.84
N GLY A 461 -7.27 -0.76 26.29
CA GLY A 461 -6.24 -0.31 27.22
C GLY A 461 -4.82 -0.25 26.65
N ILE A 462 -4.64 -0.33 25.33
CA ILE A 462 -3.33 -0.17 24.71
C ILE A 462 -2.82 1.27 24.83
N LYS A 463 -1.50 1.45 24.78
CA LYS A 463 -0.85 2.77 24.70
C LYS A 463 -0.95 3.34 23.27
N ASN A 464 -0.63 4.60 23.07
CA ASN A 464 -0.58 5.28 21.76
C ASN A 464 -1.90 5.22 20.98
N GLN A 465 -3.03 5.38 21.67
CA GLN A 465 -4.37 5.34 21.06
C GLN A 465 -4.63 6.53 20.12
N ASN A 466 -3.80 7.55 20.13
CA ASN A 466 -3.88 8.73 19.27
C ASN A 466 -3.49 8.45 17.82
N GLU A 467 -2.72 7.39 17.61
CA GLU A 467 -2.36 6.88 16.28
C GLU A 467 -3.54 6.14 15.61
N ILE A 468 -4.68 6.03 16.28
CA ILE A 468 -5.89 5.36 15.78
C ILE A 468 -6.87 6.41 15.27
N ARG A 469 -7.32 6.26 14.03
CA ARG A 469 -8.29 7.14 13.39
C ARG A 469 -9.42 6.36 12.72
N GLY A 470 -10.65 6.65 13.12
CA GLY A 470 -11.84 6.11 12.44
C GLY A 470 -11.94 6.65 10.99
N LEU A 471 -12.14 5.75 10.04
CA LEU A 471 -12.31 6.05 8.62
C LEU A 471 -13.76 5.91 8.17
N ASN A 472 -14.47 4.94 8.74
CA ASN A 472 -15.85 4.67 8.42
C ASN A 472 -16.66 4.41 9.68
N PRO A 473 -17.74 5.20 9.94
CA PRO A 473 -18.57 5.02 11.11
C PRO A 473 -19.37 3.71 11.04
N GLY A 474 -19.51 3.08 12.19
CA GLY A 474 -20.22 1.84 12.36
C GLY A 474 -19.92 1.19 13.69
N PHE A 475 -20.57 0.06 13.97
CA PHE A 475 -20.30 -0.76 15.15
C PHE A 475 -20.48 -2.24 14.85
N ALA A 476 -19.76 -3.09 15.56
CA ALA A 476 -19.87 -4.54 15.44
C ALA A 476 -19.43 -5.25 16.73
N VAL A 477 -19.87 -6.49 16.88
CA VAL A 477 -19.30 -7.45 17.82
C VAL A 477 -18.76 -8.63 17.03
N GLY A 478 -17.55 -9.05 17.34
CA GLY A 478 -16.91 -10.16 16.68
C GLY A 478 -15.63 -10.60 17.38
N GLU A 479 -15.11 -11.75 16.97
CA GLU A 479 -13.80 -12.23 17.41
C GLU A 479 -12.72 -11.37 16.76
N LEU A 480 -11.81 -10.86 17.56
CA LEU A 480 -10.66 -10.07 17.07
C LEU A 480 -9.62 -11.00 16.46
N GLU A 481 -9.21 -10.72 15.25
CA GLU A 481 -8.11 -11.42 14.58
C GLU A 481 -7.06 -10.44 14.07
N VAL A 482 -5.86 -10.53 14.64
CA VAL A 482 -4.72 -9.69 14.27
C VAL A 482 -3.80 -10.43 13.32
N VAL A 483 -3.65 -9.91 12.09
CA VAL A 483 -2.90 -10.56 11.02
C VAL A 483 -1.68 -9.72 10.64
N LYS A 484 -0.51 -10.33 10.71
CA LYS A 484 0.78 -9.71 10.36
C LYS A 484 1.28 -10.08 8.95
N GLY A 485 0.58 -10.99 8.27
CA GLY A 485 0.92 -11.46 6.92
C GLY A 485 0.08 -10.81 5.81
N ALA A 486 0.18 -11.40 4.62
CA ALA A 486 -0.58 -10.97 3.46
C ALA A 486 -2.09 -11.25 3.65
N PRO A 487 -2.97 -10.26 3.50
CA PRO A 487 -4.41 -10.45 3.71
C PRO A 487 -5.06 -11.38 2.68
N GLU A 488 -4.41 -11.62 1.55
CA GLU A 488 -4.89 -12.50 0.48
C GLU A 488 -4.93 -13.98 0.88
N GLU A 489 -4.14 -14.38 1.87
CA GLU A 489 -4.06 -15.76 2.39
C GLU A 489 -5.14 -16.07 3.44
N ILE A 490 -5.95 -15.09 3.83
CA ILE A 490 -6.90 -15.22 4.94
C ILE A 490 -8.27 -15.66 4.43
N VAL A 491 -8.87 -16.62 5.13
CA VAL A 491 -10.29 -16.92 4.99
C VAL A 491 -11.08 -16.00 5.91
N PHE A 492 -11.62 -14.91 5.33
CA PHE A 492 -12.38 -13.92 6.06
C PHE A 492 -13.73 -14.46 6.54
N SER A 493 -14.13 -14.07 7.76
CA SER A 493 -15.39 -14.45 8.40
C SER A 493 -16.24 -13.23 8.74
N THR A 494 -17.54 -13.34 8.57
CA THR A 494 -18.51 -12.30 8.98
C THR A 494 -18.63 -12.12 10.50
N LYS A 495 -18.11 -13.07 11.27
CA LYS A 495 -18.13 -13.08 12.74
C LYS A 495 -16.86 -12.47 13.35
N LYS A 496 -15.88 -12.05 12.50
CA LYS A 496 -14.58 -11.58 12.96
C LYS A 496 -14.33 -10.10 12.63
N ILE A 497 -13.54 -9.46 13.48
CA ILE A 497 -13.01 -8.12 13.33
C ILE A 497 -11.52 -8.26 13.05
N TYR A 498 -11.07 -7.76 11.90
CA TYR A 498 -9.71 -7.96 11.41
C TYR A 498 -8.86 -6.71 11.60
N ILE A 499 -7.67 -6.91 12.16
CA ILE A 499 -6.60 -5.90 12.23
C ILE A 499 -5.52 -6.33 11.25
N LEU A 500 -5.33 -5.57 10.18
CA LEU A 500 -4.48 -5.94 9.04
C LEU A 500 -3.35 -4.94 8.84
N GLN A 501 -2.23 -5.41 8.31
CA GLN A 501 -1.11 -4.53 7.98
C GLN A 501 -1.44 -3.63 6.77
N ARG A 502 -2.20 -4.14 5.80
CA ARG A 502 -2.69 -3.40 4.62
C ARG A 502 -4.14 -3.76 4.31
N PRO A 503 -4.90 -2.88 3.64
CA PRO A 503 -6.22 -3.25 3.14
C PRO A 503 -6.10 -4.45 2.19
N PRO A 504 -7.03 -5.42 2.24
CA PRO A 504 -7.08 -6.47 1.24
C PRO A 504 -7.44 -5.86 -0.14
N ALA A 505 -6.93 -6.44 -1.22
CA ALA A 505 -7.28 -6.01 -2.58
C ALA A 505 -8.79 -6.13 -2.83
N GLU A 506 -9.44 -7.07 -2.13
CA GLU A 506 -10.87 -7.31 -2.18
C GLU A 506 -11.43 -7.49 -0.77
N ILE A 507 -12.46 -6.71 -0.42
CA ILE A 507 -13.14 -6.92 0.86
C ILE A 507 -14.07 -8.15 0.77
N LYS A 508 -13.90 -9.04 1.75
CA LYS A 508 -14.87 -10.11 2.03
C LYS A 508 -15.78 -9.67 3.17
N PRO A 509 -16.98 -10.27 3.34
CA PRO A 509 -17.86 -9.92 4.45
C PRO A 509 -17.14 -10.12 5.79
N VAL A 510 -17.03 -9.05 6.58
CA VAL A 510 -16.40 -9.03 7.91
C VAL A 510 -17.26 -8.24 8.89
N ALA A 511 -17.08 -8.45 10.20
CA ALA A 511 -17.78 -7.66 11.21
C ALA A 511 -17.19 -6.24 11.31
N GLY A 512 -15.88 -6.11 11.29
CA GLY A 512 -15.14 -4.85 11.34
C GLY A 512 -13.74 -5.00 10.78
N ILE A 513 -13.09 -3.86 10.47
CA ILE A 513 -11.71 -3.86 9.95
C ILE A 513 -10.92 -2.67 10.51
N ALA A 514 -9.63 -2.87 10.75
CA ALA A 514 -8.68 -1.77 10.90
C ALA A 514 -7.38 -2.10 10.18
N THR A 515 -6.72 -1.09 9.61
CA THR A 515 -5.53 -1.29 8.76
C THR A 515 -4.41 -0.32 9.11
N VAL A 516 -3.15 -0.76 8.99
CA VAL A 516 -1.99 0.09 9.28
C VAL A 516 -1.84 1.20 8.22
N THR A 517 -2.36 1.00 7.03
CA THR A 517 -2.41 2.03 5.99
C THR A 517 -3.86 2.41 5.72
N GLU A 518 -4.11 3.70 5.51
CA GLU A 518 -5.48 4.18 5.21
C GLU A 518 -6.03 3.60 3.90
N GLY A 519 -5.15 3.23 2.99
CA GLY A 519 -5.53 2.83 1.64
C GLY A 519 -6.13 4.01 0.84
N ASN A 520 -6.65 3.70 -0.34
CA ASN A 520 -7.39 4.68 -1.13
C ASN A 520 -8.83 4.79 -0.62
N LEU A 521 -9.22 5.96 -0.11
CA LEU A 521 -10.54 6.24 0.49
C LEU A 521 -11.73 6.02 -0.48
N VAL A 522 -11.48 6.05 -1.78
CA VAL A 522 -12.48 5.80 -2.83
C VAL A 522 -12.28 4.45 -3.53
N SER A 523 -11.44 3.57 -2.99
CA SER A 523 -11.32 2.20 -3.50
C SER A 523 -12.62 1.41 -3.29
N HIS A 524 -12.84 0.39 -4.11
CA HIS A 524 -14.00 -0.51 -3.98
C HIS A 524 -14.14 -1.08 -2.56
N VAL A 525 -13.02 -1.41 -1.91
CA VAL A 525 -12.98 -1.92 -0.53
C VAL A 525 -13.52 -0.90 0.45
N GLN A 526 -13.05 0.35 0.38
CA GLN A 526 -13.47 1.42 1.29
C GLN A 526 -14.91 1.84 1.04
N LEU A 527 -15.30 1.96 -0.22
CA LEU A 527 -16.68 2.30 -0.59
C LEU A 527 -17.67 1.21 -0.15
N LEU A 528 -17.32 -0.06 -0.34
CA LEU A 528 -18.16 -1.18 0.09
C LEU A 528 -18.27 -1.26 1.62
N ALA A 529 -17.18 -1.03 2.35
CA ALA A 529 -17.22 -0.94 3.81
C ALA A 529 -18.17 0.19 4.29
N ARG A 530 -18.15 1.35 3.62
CA ARG A 530 -19.07 2.47 3.90
C ARG A 530 -20.53 2.09 3.64
N ASN A 531 -20.81 1.48 2.50
CA ASN A 531 -22.16 1.06 2.13
C ASN A 531 -22.77 0.04 3.11
N LEU A 532 -21.93 -0.86 3.61
CA LEU A 532 -22.35 -1.90 4.55
C LEU A 532 -22.33 -1.44 6.02
N GLY A 533 -21.86 -0.23 6.30
CA GLY A 533 -21.70 0.27 7.68
C GLY A 533 -20.72 -0.57 8.51
N ILE A 534 -19.70 -1.15 7.85
CA ILE A 534 -18.63 -1.88 8.52
C ILE A 534 -17.72 -0.85 9.19
N PRO A 535 -17.53 -0.88 10.53
CA PRO A 535 -16.63 0.03 11.22
C PRO A 535 -15.20 -0.20 10.70
N ASN A 536 -14.54 0.91 10.32
CA ASN A 536 -13.17 0.88 9.80
C ASN A 536 -12.32 1.99 10.41
N ALA A 537 -11.07 1.66 10.77
CA ALA A 537 -10.09 2.60 11.29
C ALA A 537 -8.70 2.41 10.65
N ALA A 538 -7.94 3.49 10.56
CA ALA A 538 -6.50 3.45 10.38
C ALA A 538 -5.82 3.35 11.74
N ILE A 539 -4.75 2.57 11.82
CA ILE A 539 -3.95 2.36 13.03
C ILE A 539 -2.46 2.38 12.67
N SER A 540 -1.60 2.56 13.67
CA SER A 540 -0.17 2.40 13.47
C SER A 540 0.27 0.92 13.53
N ILE A 541 1.48 0.63 13.07
CA ILE A 541 2.11 -0.68 13.25
C ILE A 541 2.34 -0.98 14.74
N ARG A 542 2.60 0.04 15.57
CA ARG A 542 2.70 -0.08 17.04
C ARG A 542 1.39 -0.58 17.63
N ASN A 543 0.26 0.00 17.19
CA ASN A 543 -1.07 -0.40 17.62
C ASN A 543 -1.43 -1.81 17.17
N LEU A 544 -1.10 -2.20 15.92
CA LEU A 544 -1.29 -3.58 15.46
C LEU A 544 -0.54 -4.56 16.37
N ASN A 545 0.71 -4.27 16.71
CA ASN A 545 1.51 -5.12 17.60
C ASN A 545 0.97 -5.16 19.04
N ALA A 546 0.47 -4.02 19.54
CA ALA A 546 -0.14 -3.93 20.88
C ALA A 546 -1.50 -4.65 20.95
N LEU A 547 -2.23 -4.77 19.84
CA LEU A 547 -3.49 -5.50 19.73
C LEU A 547 -3.30 -7.01 19.57
N ALA A 548 -2.13 -7.48 19.10
CA ALA A 548 -1.87 -8.90 18.85
C ALA A 548 -2.15 -9.83 20.06
N PRO A 549 -1.84 -9.48 21.31
CA PRO A 549 -2.16 -10.31 22.48
C PRO A 549 -3.66 -10.48 22.72
N PHE A 550 -4.50 -9.62 22.16
CA PHE A 550 -5.97 -9.69 22.29
C PHE A 550 -6.64 -10.50 21.19
N SER A 551 -5.89 -11.03 20.22
CA SER A 551 -6.42 -11.90 19.15
C SER A 551 -7.13 -13.11 19.77
N GLY A 552 -8.27 -13.52 19.20
CA GLY A 552 -9.13 -14.59 19.72
C GLY A 552 -10.19 -14.12 20.73
N ASN A 553 -10.11 -12.91 21.28
CA ASN A 553 -11.14 -12.39 22.16
C ASN A 553 -12.34 -11.84 21.39
N THR A 554 -13.53 -12.02 21.90
CA THR A 554 -14.74 -11.33 21.36
C THR A 554 -14.76 -9.90 21.85
N VAL A 555 -14.80 -8.93 20.91
CA VAL A 555 -14.77 -7.50 21.20
C VAL A 555 -15.98 -6.77 20.61
N PHE A 556 -16.40 -5.70 21.28
CA PHE A 556 -17.23 -4.66 20.72
C PHE A 556 -16.31 -3.60 20.07
N TYR A 557 -16.59 -3.26 18.82
CA TYR A 557 -15.81 -2.28 18.04
C TYR A 557 -16.75 -1.25 17.44
N ALA A 558 -16.49 0.03 17.72
CA ALA A 558 -17.31 1.13 17.24
C ALA A 558 -16.43 2.29 16.74
N VAL A 559 -16.85 2.90 15.64
CA VAL A 559 -16.24 4.09 15.04
C VAL A 559 -17.31 5.15 14.90
N SER A 560 -17.06 6.35 15.45
CA SER A 560 -17.98 7.47 15.38
C SER A 560 -17.91 8.23 14.05
N PRO A 561 -18.89 9.08 13.72
CA PRO A 561 -18.85 9.94 12.53
C PRO A 561 -17.63 10.88 12.46
N ARG A 562 -17.09 11.32 13.60
CA ARG A 562 -15.89 12.17 13.67
C ARG A 562 -14.58 11.38 13.85
N GLY A 563 -14.65 10.05 13.77
CA GLY A 563 -13.47 9.19 13.78
C GLY A 563 -12.98 8.75 15.15
N LYS A 564 -13.74 8.93 16.23
CA LYS A 564 -13.45 8.34 17.53
C LYS A 564 -13.64 6.84 17.47
N VAL A 565 -12.69 6.10 18.04
CA VAL A 565 -12.68 4.64 18.05
C VAL A 565 -12.83 4.10 19.47
N VAL A 566 -13.76 3.18 19.65
CA VAL A 566 -13.94 2.40 20.87
C VAL A 566 -13.82 0.93 20.54
N MET A 567 -12.91 0.22 21.21
CA MET A 567 -12.81 -1.23 21.18
C MET A 567 -12.63 -1.74 22.61
N LYS A 568 -13.48 -2.65 23.02
CA LYS A 568 -13.45 -3.27 24.36
C LYS A 568 -13.89 -4.72 24.30
N LEU A 569 -13.60 -5.49 25.32
CA LEU A 569 -14.11 -6.85 25.42
C LEU A 569 -15.65 -6.85 25.41
N ALA A 570 -16.24 -7.84 24.78
CA ALA A 570 -17.70 -7.96 24.72
C ALA A 570 -18.34 -8.14 26.11
N SER A 571 -17.58 -8.69 27.08
CA SER A 571 -17.97 -8.73 28.50
C SER A 571 -18.23 -7.35 29.11
N ASP A 572 -17.51 -6.32 28.65
CA ASP A 572 -17.53 -4.96 29.18
C ASP A 572 -18.54 -4.05 28.50
N MET A 573 -19.40 -4.63 27.62
CA MET A 573 -20.46 -3.89 26.94
C MET A 573 -21.51 -3.40 27.94
N THR A 574 -21.91 -2.15 27.80
CA THR A 574 -23.04 -1.55 28.50
C THR A 574 -24.37 -2.15 28.02
N THR A 575 -25.43 -1.95 28.79
CA THR A 575 -26.79 -2.37 28.42
C THR A 575 -27.20 -1.74 27.07
N GLN A 576 -26.90 -0.46 26.89
CA GLN A 576 -27.21 0.27 25.65
C GLN A 576 -26.47 -0.34 24.42
N GLU A 577 -25.22 -0.72 24.56
CA GLU A 577 -24.44 -1.35 23.49
C GLU A 577 -24.96 -2.75 23.16
N LYS A 578 -25.37 -3.53 24.16
CA LYS A 578 -26.01 -4.83 23.95
C LYS A 578 -27.33 -4.69 23.20
N GLU A 579 -28.17 -3.75 23.60
CA GLU A 579 -29.44 -3.47 22.90
C GLU A 579 -29.21 -3.01 21.46
N LEU A 580 -28.18 -2.18 21.22
CA LEU A 580 -27.82 -1.71 19.88
C LEU A 580 -27.49 -2.87 18.93
N VAL A 581 -26.70 -3.84 19.42
CA VAL A 581 -26.33 -5.04 18.64
C VAL A 581 -27.53 -5.94 18.39
N GLU A 582 -28.42 -6.14 19.38
CA GLU A 582 -29.64 -6.94 19.22
C GLU A 582 -30.63 -6.30 18.21
N VAL A 583 -30.75 -4.96 18.22
CA VAL A 583 -31.59 -4.25 17.25
C VAL A 583 -31.04 -4.40 15.83
N ARG A 584 -29.68 -4.40 15.68
CA ARG A 584 -29.06 -4.63 14.38
C ARG A 584 -29.32 -6.04 13.86
N LYS A 585 -29.17 -7.07 14.69
CA LYS A 585 -29.47 -8.46 14.32
C LYS A 585 -30.90 -8.64 13.82
N ARG A 586 -31.85 -7.90 14.40
CA ARG A 586 -33.27 -7.94 13.99
C ARG A 586 -33.57 -7.20 12.68
N LYS A 587 -32.69 -6.25 12.30
CA LYS A 587 -32.84 -5.41 11.08
C LYS A 587 -32.01 -5.88 9.88
N GLU A 588 -31.25 -6.96 10.01
CA GLU A 588 -30.55 -7.58 8.88
C GLU A 588 -31.55 -8.28 7.95
N GLU A 589 -32.41 -7.48 7.30
CA GLU A 589 -33.32 -7.98 6.25
C GLU A 589 -32.47 -8.27 4.99
N ARG A 590 -32.57 -9.53 4.55
CA ARG A 590 -32.01 -9.92 3.27
C ARG A 590 -32.77 -9.25 2.13
N VAL A 591 -32.07 -8.72 1.15
CA VAL A 591 -32.62 -8.05 -0.01
C VAL A 591 -33.18 -9.09 -0.99
N ARG A 592 -34.41 -8.91 -1.47
CA ARG A 592 -34.94 -9.75 -2.54
C ARG A 592 -34.41 -9.29 -3.89
N VAL A 593 -33.78 -10.21 -4.64
CA VAL A 593 -33.33 -9.93 -6.01
C VAL A 593 -34.58 -9.72 -6.89
N PRO A 594 -34.69 -8.56 -7.55
CA PRO A 594 -35.85 -8.29 -8.42
C PRO A 594 -35.68 -9.11 -9.71
N THR A 595 -36.54 -10.14 -9.88
CA THR A 595 -36.58 -10.97 -11.09
C THR A 595 -37.76 -10.65 -12.00
N GLY A 596 -38.81 -9.98 -11.50
CA GLY A 596 -40.03 -9.70 -12.24
C GLY A 596 -39.90 -8.76 -13.44
N LYS A 597 -38.77 -8.04 -13.52
CA LYS A 597 -38.47 -7.12 -14.65
C LYS A 597 -37.65 -7.78 -15.76
N ILE A 598 -37.02 -8.95 -15.51
CA ILE A 598 -36.07 -9.57 -16.41
C ILE A 598 -36.76 -10.09 -17.67
N ASP A 599 -36.31 -9.62 -18.82
CA ASP A 599 -36.77 -10.09 -20.14
C ASP A 599 -35.82 -11.14 -20.70
N LEU A 600 -36.07 -12.40 -20.38
CA LEU A 600 -35.29 -13.54 -20.88
C LEU A 600 -35.53 -13.89 -22.35
N LYS A 601 -36.55 -13.24 -23.00
CA LYS A 601 -36.83 -13.41 -24.43
C LYS A 601 -35.91 -12.54 -25.30
N SER A 602 -35.35 -11.51 -24.73
CA SER A 602 -34.39 -10.63 -25.43
C SER A 602 -33.04 -11.35 -25.59
N VAL A 603 -32.74 -11.80 -26.81
CA VAL A 603 -31.55 -12.61 -27.15
C VAL A 603 -30.68 -11.96 -28.22
N GLU A 604 -31.07 -10.79 -28.74
CA GLU A 604 -30.27 -10.05 -29.71
C GLU A 604 -29.21 -9.21 -29.02
N LEU A 605 -28.01 -9.15 -29.60
CA LEU A 605 -26.87 -8.40 -29.07
C LEU A 605 -27.16 -6.89 -29.22
N ALA A 606 -27.18 -6.15 -28.09
CA ALA A 606 -27.53 -4.72 -28.09
C ALA A 606 -26.29 -3.84 -28.09
N GLY A 607 -26.20 -2.88 -29.02
CA GLY A 607 -25.12 -1.87 -29.01
C GLY A 607 -25.31 -0.86 -27.87
N LEU A 608 -24.24 -0.26 -27.37
CA LEU A 608 -24.36 0.72 -26.29
C LEU A 608 -25.20 1.95 -26.64
N MET A 609 -25.27 2.36 -27.89
CA MET A 609 -26.14 3.45 -28.35
C MET A 609 -27.63 3.09 -28.34
N GLU A 610 -27.96 1.78 -28.29
CA GLU A 610 -29.33 1.28 -28.27
C GLU A 610 -29.84 1.13 -26.82
N LEU A 611 -28.94 1.14 -25.83
CA LEU A 611 -29.24 0.94 -24.42
C LEU A 611 -29.44 2.24 -23.65
N LYS A 612 -30.38 2.22 -22.71
CA LYS A 612 -30.68 3.31 -21.78
C LYS A 612 -30.63 2.82 -20.34
N ALA A 613 -30.53 3.72 -19.39
CA ALA A 613 -30.56 3.40 -17.96
C ALA A 613 -31.82 2.58 -17.57
N SER A 614 -32.94 2.79 -18.23
CA SER A 614 -34.19 2.01 -18.02
C SER A 614 -34.11 0.53 -18.41
N ASP A 615 -33.06 0.10 -19.12
CA ASP A 615 -32.83 -1.29 -19.47
C ASP A 615 -32.15 -2.08 -18.35
N SER A 616 -31.68 -1.38 -17.30
CA SER A 616 -31.09 -1.98 -16.10
C SER A 616 -32.08 -2.94 -15.42
N GLY A 617 -31.60 -4.16 -15.15
CA GLY A 617 -32.39 -5.23 -14.55
C GLY A 617 -33.47 -5.81 -15.45
N ARG A 618 -33.59 -5.36 -16.71
CA ARG A 618 -34.52 -5.84 -17.72
C ARG A 618 -33.82 -6.67 -18.80
N VAL A 619 -32.95 -6.06 -19.55
CA VAL A 619 -32.24 -6.70 -20.68
C VAL A 619 -30.81 -7.01 -20.27
N CYS A 620 -30.20 -6.14 -19.49
CA CYS A 620 -28.82 -6.23 -19.00
C CYS A 620 -28.75 -5.69 -17.55
N GLY A 621 -27.58 -5.77 -16.94
CA GLY A 621 -27.32 -5.19 -15.63
C GLY A 621 -27.10 -3.68 -15.68
N PRO A 622 -26.90 -3.05 -14.50
CA PRO A 622 -26.78 -1.59 -14.37
C PRO A 622 -25.51 -1.01 -15.02
N LYS A 623 -24.41 -1.76 -15.07
CA LYS A 623 -23.15 -1.27 -15.68
C LYS A 623 -23.34 -0.96 -17.16
N ALA A 624 -23.91 -1.91 -17.90
CA ALA A 624 -24.14 -1.77 -19.33
C ALA A 624 -25.20 -0.72 -19.64
N ALA A 625 -26.32 -0.74 -18.90
CA ALA A 625 -27.40 0.21 -19.07
C ALA A 625 -26.97 1.64 -18.79
N ASN A 626 -26.26 1.88 -17.68
CA ASN A 626 -25.73 3.18 -17.30
C ASN A 626 -24.65 3.66 -18.27
N LEU A 627 -23.79 2.76 -18.77
CA LEU A 627 -22.76 3.12 -19.73
C LEU A 627 -23.38 3.44 -21.11
N GLY A 628 -24.46 2.76 -21.52
CA GLY A 628 -25.25 3.10 -22.70
C GLY A 628 -25.87 4.51 -22.57
N GLN A 629 -26.43 4.82 -21.40
CA GLN A 629 -26.94 6.17 -21.11
C GLN A 629 -25.81 7.23 -21.16
N LEU A 630 -24.66 6.93 -20.55
CA LEU A 630 -23.48 7.82 -20.60
C LEU A 630 -23.02 8.05 -22.04
N ARG A 631 -22.99 7.00 -22.87
CA ARG A 631 -22.61 7.14 -24.29
C ARG A 631 -23.57 8.04 -25.06
N SER A 632 -24.85 7.98 -24.73
CA SER A 632 -25.86 8.90 -25.30
C SER A 632 -25.66 10.36 -24.88
N LEU A 633 -25.27 10.58 -23.60
CA LEU A 633 -25.02 11.92 -23.05
C LEU A 633 -23.64 12.47 -23.41
N PHE A 634 -22.63 11.59 -23.53
CA PHE A 634 -21.22 11.91 -23.75
C PHE A 634 -20.61 11.00 -24.85
N PRO A 635 -21.05 11.10 -26.11
CA PRO A 635 -20.70 10.16 -27.17
C PRO A 635 -19.19 10.06 -27.44
N ASP A 636 -18.46 11.17 -27.24
CA ASP A 636 -17.01 11.23 -27.46
C ASP A 636 -16.17 10.78 -26.23
N LYS A 637 -16.82 10.51 -25.08
CA LYS A 637 -16.12 10.13 -23.83
C LYS A 637 -16.33 8.68 -23.43
N VAL A 638 -17.14 7.90 -24.16
CA VAL A 638 -17.39 6.49 -23.87
C VAL A 638 -16.94 5.62 -25.04
N ALA A 639 -16.18 4.57 -24.77
CA ALA A 639 -15.72 3.64 -25.80
C ALA A 639 -16.91 2.93 -26.49
N PRO A 640 -16.81 2.58 -27.78
CA PRO A 640 -17.82 1.76 -28.43
C PRO A 640 -17.87 0.36 -27.80
N GLY A 641 -19.05 -0.23 -27.79
CA GLY A 641 -19.27 -1.53 -27.21
C GLY A 641 -20.68 -2.05 -27.45
N PHE A 642 -20.91 -3.28 -27.01
CA PHE A 642 -22.22 -3.94 -27.08
C PHE A 642 -22.38 -4.93 -25.93
N VAL A 643 -23.60 -5.42 -25.75
CA VAL A 643 -23.98 -6.27 -24.63
C VAL A 643 -24.53 -7.61 -25.12
N ILE A 644 -24.13 -8.67 -24.44
CA ILE A 644 -24.77 -9.98 -24.51
C ILE A 644 -25.85 -9.99 -23.39
N PRO A 645 -27.18 -10.00 -23.74
CA PRO A 645 -28.27 -9.88 -22.76
C PRO A 645 -28.44 -11.09 -21.84
N PHE A 646 -29.19 -10.93 -20.77
CA PHE A 646 -29.58 -12.02 -19.83
C PHE A 646 -30.21 -13.22 -20.53
N GLY A 647 -31.05 -12.99 -21.59
CA GLY A 647 -31.71 -14.06 -22.33
C GLY A 647 -30.76 -14.99 -23.05
N VAL A 648 -29.58 -14.48 -23.50
CA VAL A 648 -28.54 -15.31 -24.12
C VAL A 648 -27.89 -16.22 -23.08
N PHE A 649 -27.58 -15.71 -21.89
CA PHE A 649 -27.08 -16.51 -20.78
C PHE A 649 -28.08 -17.61 -20.40
N ARG A 650 -29.37 -17.26 -20.29
CA ARG A 650 -30.40 -18.25 -19.96
C ARG A 650 -30.49 -19.37 -21.00
N LYS A 651 -30.48 -19.03 -22.30
CA LYS A 651 -30.43 -20.03 -23.38
C LYS A 651 -29.17 -20.92 -23.30
N PHE A 652 -28.02 -20.36 -22.92
CA PHE A 652 -26.80 -21.14 -22.71
C PHE A 652 -26.95 -22.11 -21.52
N MET A 653 -27.56 -21.67 -20.44
CA MET A 653 -27.79 -22.49 -19.24
C MET A 653 -28.85 -23.60 -19.47
N ASP A 654 -29.69 -23.52 -20.53
CA ASP A 654 -30.62 -24.57 -20.94
C ASP A 654 -29.94 -25.68 -21.75
N LEU A 655 -28.65 -25.54 -22.07
CA LEU A 655 -27.90 -26.62 -22.72
C LEU A 655 -27.57 -27.73 -21.72
N PRO A 656 -27.50 -28.99 -22.17
CA PRO A 656 -27.12 -30.13 -21.33
C PRO A 656 -25.64 -30.00 -20.93
N MET A 657 -25.31 -30.35 -19.70
CA MET A 657 -23.93 -30.49 -19.24
C MET A 657 -23.26 -31.66 -19.94
N THR A 658 -21.98 -31.52 -20.30
CA THR A 658 -21.24 -32.56 -21.01
C THR A 658 -21.31 -33.90 -20.28
N GLY A 659 -21.84 -34.93 -20.99
CA GLY A 659 -21.95 -36.29 -20.48
C GLY A 659 -23.18 -36.60 -19.63
N THR A 660 -24.17 -35.65 -19.57
CA THR A 660 -25.44 -35.86 -18.88
C THR A 660 -26.59 -35.27 -19.70
N ASP A 661 -27.85 -35.66 -19.38
CA ASP A 661 -29.07 -35.04 -19.91
C ASP A 661 -29.51 -33.85 -19.06
N GLU A 662 -28.88 -33.61 -17.91
CA GLU A 662 -29.19 -32.51 -16.97
C GLU A 662 -28.61 -31.19 -17.53
N THR A 663 -29.45 -30.14 -17.59
CA THR A 663 -29.01 -28.82 -18.05
C THR A 663 -28.19 -28.10 -16.97
N PHE A 664 -27.36 -27.10 -17.37
CA PHE A 664 -26.66 -26.27 -16.41
C PHE A 664 -27.65 -25.58 -15.44
N TRP A 665 -28.83 -25.21 -15.94
CA TRP A 665 -29.88 -24.57 -15.15
C TRP A 665 -30.46 -25.50 -14.10
N ASP A 666 -30.83 -26.72 -14.50
CA ASP A 666 -31.38 -27.73 -13.60
C ASP A 666 -30.36 -28.11 -12.51
N PHE A 667 -29.08 -28.27 -12.86
CA PHE A 667 -28.02 -28.54 -11.91
C PHE A 667 -27.87 -27.42 -10.89
N LEU A 668 -27.92 -26.13 -11.34
CA LEU A 668 -27.89 -24.97 -10.45
C LEU A 668 -29.06 -24.99 -9.45
N HIS A 669 -30.30 -25.15 -9.94
CA HIS A 669 -31.50 -25.21 -9.10
C HIS A 669 -31.49 -26.40 -8.14
N ALA A 670 -31.08 -27.59 -8.61
CA ALA A 670 -30.94 -28.76 -7.75
C ALA A 670 -29.89 -28.53 -6.63
N THR A 671 -28.82 -27.76 -6.91
CA THR A 671 -27.82 -27.40 -5.92
C THR A 671 -28.42 -26.58 -4.80
N PHE A 672 -29.20 -25.52 -5.11
CA PHE A 672 -29.82 -24.67 -4.09
C PHE A 672 -30.99 -25.35 -3.39
N ALA A 673 -31.78 -26.19 -4.09
CA ALA A 673 -32.84 -26.98 -3.47
C ALA A 673 -32.27 -28.00 -2.47
N GLN A 674 -31.15 -28.65 -2.79
CA GLN A 674 -30.44 -29.53 -1.86
C GLN A 674 -29.92 -28.76 -0.63
N THR A 675 -29.41 -27.56 -0.82
CA THR A 675 -28.96 -26.68 0.26
C THR A 675 -30.11 -26.33 1.21
N ALA A 676 -31.26 -25.94 0.66
CA ALA A 676 -32.45 -25.62 1.46
C ALA A 676 -32.92 -26.83 2.27
N LYS A 677 -32.85 -28.04 1.70
CA LYS A 677 -33.19 -29.29 2.40
C LYS A 677 -32.20 -29.57 3.53
N GLU A 678 -30.88 -29.46 3.29
CA GLU A 678 -29.85 -29.70 4.30
C GLU A 678 -29.98 -28.70 5.48
N MET A 679 -30.36 -27.46 5.21
CA MET A 679 -30.70 -26.47 6.25
C MET A 679 -31.90 -26.88 7.06
N ALA A 680 -32.97 -27.38 6.42
CA ALA A 680 -34.18 -27.85 7.09
C ALA A 680 -33.93 -29.12 7.93
N ASP A 681 -33.02 -29.98 7.48
CA ASP A 681 -32.59 -31.20 8.19
C ASP A 681 -31.62 -30.89 9.36
N GLY A 682 -31.28 -29.63 9.61
CA GLY A 682 -30.48 -29.18 10.76
C GLY A 682 -28.96 -29.46 10.67
N ARG A 683 -28.40 -29.63 9.46
CA ARG A 683 -26.97 -29.75 9.25
C ARG A 683 -26.24 -28.44 9.62
N SER A 684 -24.98 -28.52 9.98
CA SER A 684 -24.17 -27.34 10.28
C SER A 684 -23.95 -26.44 9.03
N GLU A 685 -23.90 -25.14 9.23
CA GLU A 685 -23.62 -24.19 8.14
C GLU A 685 -22.32 -24.52 7.39
N GLU A 686 -21.30 -25.00 8.11
CA GLU A 686 -19.99 -25.36 7.55
C GLU A 686 -20.04 -26.57 6.63
N GLU A 687 -20.78 -27.65 7.03
CA GLU A 687 -20.98 -28.82 6.19
C GLU A 687 -21.78 -28.51 4.92
N ILE A 688 -22.83 -27.71 5.06
CA ILE A 688 -23.66 -27.24 3.94
C ILE A 688 -22.81 -26.44 2.97
N GLU A 689 -21.98 -25.52 3.48
CA GLU A 689 -21.13 -24.66 2.66
C GLU A 689 -20.12 -25.48 1.84
N VAL A 690 -19.46 -26.45 2.44
CA VAL A 690 -18.50 -27.35 1.74
C VAL A 690 -19.19 -28.08 0.59
N ASN A 691 -20.39 -28.63 0.83
CA ASN A 691 -21.14 -29.35 -0.19
C ASN A 691 -21.56 -28.44 -1.35
N VAL A 692 -22.09 -27.26 -1.06
CA VAL A 692 -22.52 -26.29 -2.08
C VAL A 692 -21.35 -25.78 -2.88
N LEU A 693 -20.23 -25.41 -2.23
CA LEU A 693 -19.03 -24.91 -2.92
C LEU A 693 -18.44 -25.99 -3.85
N SER A 694 -18.45 -27.25 -3.45
CA SER A 694 -18.02 -28.36 -4.30
C SER A 694 -18.89 -28.47 -5.56
N ARG A 695 -20.23 -28.38 -5.42
CA ARG A 695 -21.16 -28.43 -6.58
C ARG A 695 -21.03 -27.20 -7.47
N LEU A 696 -20.93 -26.00 -6.88
CA LEU A 696 -20.74 -24.75 -7.63
C LEU A 696 -19.40 -24.73 -8.37
N SER A 697 -18.33 -25.29 -7.79
CA SER A 697 -17.03 -25.46 -8.48
C SER A 697 -17.16 -26.37 -9.70
N ARG A 698 -17.89 -27.49 -9.58
CA ARG A 698 -18.21 -28.38 -10.71
C ARG A 698 -18.97 -27.65 -11.82
N LEU A 699 -20.01 -26.88 -11.45
CA LEU A 699 -20.78 -26.07 -12.41
C LEU A 699 -19.89 -25.01 -13.08
N GLN A 700 -19.07 -24.34 -12.32
CA GLN A 700 -18.13 -23.33 -12.84
C GLN A 700 -17.20 -23.91 -13.89
N GLU A 701 -16.58 -25.05 -13.61
CA GLU A 701 -15.68 -25.72 -14.57
C GLU A 701 -16.44 -26.23 -15.80
N ALA A 702 -17.64 -26.74 -15.61
CA ALA A 702 -18.47 -27.18 -16.74
C ALA A 702 -18.84 -26.01 -17.67
N VAL A 703 -19.22 -24.84 -17.12
CA VAL A 703 -19.51 -23.61 -17.89
C VAL A 703 -18.27 -23.10 -18.63
N LYS A 704 -17.09 -23.08 -17.99
CA LYS A 704 -15.85 -22.63 -18.62
C LYS A 704 -15.43 -23.49 -19.82
N ASN A 705 -15.73 -24.79 -19.78
CA ASN A 705 -15.31 -25.74 -20.79
C ASN A 705 -16.39 -26.06 -21.83
N ALA A 706 -17.61 -25.57 -21.66
CA ALA A 706 -18.70 -25.81 -22.60
C ALA A 706 -18.47 -25.10 -23.94
N PRO A 707 -18.80 -25.76 -25.09
CA PRO A 707 -18.75 -25.09 -26.37
C PRO A 707 -19.88 -24.03 -26.46
N LEU A 708 -19.53 -22.85 -26.99
CA LEU A 708 -20.55 -21.84 -27.30
C LEU A 708 -21.31 -22.26 -28.58
N PRO A 709 -22.65 -21.99 -28.63
CA PRO A 709 -23.44 -22.28 -29.81
C PRO A 709 -22.89 -21.56 -31.07
N SER A 710 -22.80 -22.25 -32.18
CA SER A 710 -22.27 -21.70 -33.45
C SER A 710 -23.05 -20.46 -33.91
N GLU A 711 -24.36 -20.45 -33.69
CA GLU A 711 -25.21 -19.27 -33.96
C GLU A 711 -24.76 -18.04 -33.16
N LEU A 712 -24.45 -18.20 -31.89
CA LEU A 712 -23.97 -17.11 -31.04
C LEU A 712 -22.61 -16.60 -31.54
N ILE A 713 -21.71 -17.51 -31.91
CA ILE A 713 -20.38 -17.09 -32.42
C ILE A 713 -20.55 -16.27 -33.72
N GLN A 714 -21.45 -16.66 -34.61
CA GLN A 714 -21.73 -15.91 -35.84
C GLN A 714 -22.33 -14.52 -35.53
N LYS A 715 -23.28 -14.45 -34.60
CA LYS A 715 -23.86 -13.16 -34.15
C LYS A 715 -22.78 -12.25 -33.52
N LEU A 716 -21.86 -12.81 -32.74
CA LEU A 716 -20.74 -12.05 -32.18
C LEU A 716 -19.83 -11.47 -33.27
N ARG A 717 -19.45 -12.27 -34.28
CA ARG A 717 -18.61 -11.80 -35.39
C ARG A 717 -19.28 -10.66 -36.18
N VAL A 718 -20.59 -10.79 -36.45
CA VAL A 718 -21.34 -9.73 -37.13
C VAL A 718 -21.35 -8.46 -36.27
N ARG A 719 -21.68 -8.58 -34.98
CA ARG A 719 -21.78 -7.44 -34.08
C ARG A 719 -20.43 -6.74 -33.85
N PHE A 720 -19.32 -7.52 -33.82
CA PHE A 720 -17.97 -6.94 -33.76
C PHE A 720 -17.70 -6.00 -34.93
N ARG A 721 -18.02 -6.43 -36.15
CA ARG A 721 -17.84 -5.62 -37.35
C ARG A 721 -18.72 -4.38 -37.35
N GLU A 722 -19.98 -4.50 -36.94
CA GLU A 722 -20.91 -3.36 -36.86
C GLU A 722 -20.47 -2.30 -35.85
N VAL A 723 -19.99 -2.72 -34.68
CA VAL A 723 -19.70 -1.80 -33.57
C VAL A 723 -18.27 -1.26 -33.60
N PHE A 724 -17.30 -2.08 -33.99
CA PHE A 724 -15.88 -1.71 -33.95
C PHE A 724 -15.29 -1.40 -35.33
N GLY A 725 -15.98 -1.76 -36.41
CA GLY A 725 -15.49 -1.57 -37.79
C GLY A 725 -14.48 -2.61 -38.26
N ASP A 726 -14.14 -3.58 -37.42
CA ASP A 726 -13.12 -4.57 -37.64
C ASP A 726 -13.60 -5.98 -37.24
N GLU A 727 -12.91 -7.02 -37.70
CA GLU A 727 -13.22 -8.41 -37.37
C GLU A 727 -12.86 -8.73 -35.90
N MET A 728 -13.56 -9.74 -35.32
CA MET A 728 -13.18 -10.31 -34.04
C MET A 728 -11.78 -10.94 -34.14
N GLY A 729 -10.86 -10.54 -33.25
CA GLY A 729 -9.46 -10.89 -33.34
C GLY A 729 -8.52 -9.76 -33.81
N GLN A 730 -9.06 -8.62 -34.23
CA GLN A 730 -8.27 -7.45 -34.69
C GLN A 730 -8.37 -6.24 -33.76
N VAL A 731 -9.39 -6.21 -32.90
CA VAL A 731 -9.62 -5.14 -31.94
C VAL A 731 -9.53 -5.71 -30.53
N PRO A 732 -8.65 -5.19 -29.67
CA PRO A 732 -8.61 -5.64 -28.29
C PRO A 732 -9.83 -5.12 -27.53
N VAL A 733 -10.41 -5.99 -26.68
CA VAL A 733 -11.64 -5.69 -25.95
C VAL A 733 -11.55 -6.08 -24.47
N PHE A 734 -12.32 -5.36 -23.64
CA PHE A 734 -12.68 -5.81 -22.30
C PHE A 734 -13.93 -6.67 -22.35
N ILE A 735 -13.96 -7.73 -21.55
CA ILE A 735 -15.16 -8.52 -21.29
C ILE A 735 -15.52 -8.36 -19.82
N ARG A 736 -16.61 -7.64 -19.55
CA ARG A 736 -17.03 -7.25 -18.20
C ARG A 736 -18.34 -7.95 -17.82
N SER A 737 -18.38 -8.51 -16.63
CA SER A 737 -19.63 -9.00 -16.04
C SER A 737 -20.53 -7.82 -15.69
N ASP A 738 -21.84 -8.07 -15.81
CA ASP A 738 -22.88 -7.11 -15.52
C ASP A 738 -24.15 -7.89 -15.11
N THR A 739 -24.45 -7.97 -13.83
CA THR A 739 -25.50 -8.85 -13.32
C THR A 739 -26.73 -8.06 -12.86
N ASN A 740 -27.90 -8.74 -12.83
CA ASN A 740 -29.15 -8.18 -12.33
C ASN A 740 -29.14 -7.83 -10.83
N MET A 741 -28.12 -8.22 -10.10
CA MET A 741 -27.97 -7.97 -8.66
C MET A 741 -26.91 -6.90 -8.33
N GLU A 742 -26.23 -6.33 -9.33
CA GLU A 742 -25.32 -5.21 -9.11
C GLU A 742 -26.12 -3.92 -8.89
N ASP A 743 -25.57 -3.02 -8.07
CA ASP A 743 -26.11 -1.68 -7.78
C ASP A 743 -27.58 -1.66 -7.29
N LEU A 744 -28.00 -2.69 -6.53
CA LEU A 744 -29.28 -2.64 -5.81
C LEU A 744 -29.19 -1.54 -4.73
N LYS A 745 -30.33 -0.88 -4.42
CA LYS A 745 -30.40 0.24 -3.44
C LYS A 745 -29.76 -0.06 -2.08
N GLU A 746 -29.85 -1.32 -1.65
CA GLU A 746 -29.40 -1.77 -0.34
C GLU A 746 -28.19 -2.73 -0.43
N PHE A 747 -27.73 -3.05 -1.65
CA PHE A 747 -26.63 -3.97 -1.90
C PHE A 747 -25.89 -3.61 -3.18
N THR A 748 -24.65 -3.19 -3.04
CA THR A 748 -23.72 -3.01 -4.18
C THR A 748 -22.88 -4.28 -4.35
N GLY A 749 -23.14 -5.03 -5.42
CA GLY A 749 -22.37 -6.21 -5.79
C GLY A 749 -20.98 -5.90 -6.42
N ALA A 750 -20.42 -4.74 -6.10
CA ALA A 750 -19.15 -4.29 -6.67
C ALA A 750 -18.00 -5.26 -6.38
N GLY A 751 -17.22 -5.60 -7.38
CA GLY A 751 -16.06 -6.49 -7.27
C GLY A 751 -16.39 -7.97 -7.05
N LEU A 752 -17.67 -8.40 -7.11
CA LEU A 752 -18.04 -9.81 -6.96
C LEU A 752 -17.83 -10.64 -8.23
N ASN A 753 -17.79 -10.00 -9.38
CA ASN A 753 -17.78 -10.62 -10.68
C ASN A 753 -16.52 -10.28 -11.47
N LEU A 754 -16.31 -11.02 -12.58
CA LEU A 754 -15.05 -10.98 -13.35
C LEU A 754 -15.08 -9.91 -14.43
N THR A 755 -13.98 -9.17 -14.55
CA THR A 755 -13.60 -8.41 -15.74
C THR A 755 -12.33 -9.03 -16.33
N VAL A 756 -12.35 -9.32 -17.64
CA VAL A 756 -11.17 -9.82 -18.37
C VAL A 756 -10.68 -8.71 -19.29
N PRO A 757 -9.49 -8.16 -19.04
CA PRO A 757 -8.99 -7.00 -19.77
C PRO A 757 -8.27 -7.39 -21.06
N ASN A 758 -8.39 -6.52 -22.06
CA ASN A 758 -7.54 -6.46 -23.25
C ASN A 758 -7.34 -7.78 -24.01
N LEU A 759 -8.43 -8.50 -24.26
CA LEU A 759 -8.40 -9.70 -25.07
C LEU A 759 -8.41 -9.34 -26.56
N LEU A 760 -7.50 -9.91 -27.34
CA LEU A 760 -7.41 -9.68 -28.79
C LEU A 760 -7.88 -10.88 -29.60
N LYS A 761 -7.33 -12.07 -29.34
CA LYS A 761 -7.61 -13.27 -30.13
C LYS A 761 -9.05 -13.72 -29.96
N GLU A 762 -9.69 -14.18 -31.04
CA GLU A 762 -11.07 -14.67 -31.01
C GLU A 762 -11.27 -15.78 -29.97
N GLU A 763 -10.35 -16.73 -29.89
CA GLU A 763 -10.41 -17.83 -28.90
C GLU A 763 -10.42 -17.31 -27.46
N ASP A 764 -9.56 -16.31 -27.15
CA ASP A 764 -9.47 -15.69 -25.83
C ASP A 764 -10.74 -14.91 -25.51
N ILE A 765 -11.35 -14.22 -26.49
CA ILE A 765 -12.61 -13.50 -26.34
C ILE A 765 -13.75 -14.49 -26.01
N LEU A 766 -13.86 -15.59 -26.78
CA LEU A 766 -14.86 -16.63 -26.52
C LEU A 766 -14.65 -17.34 -25.18
N GLN A 767 -13.40 -17.52 -24.77
CA GLN A 767 -13.07 -18.04 -23.43
C GLN A 767 -13.38 -17.02 -22.35
N GLY A 768 -13.13 -15.74 -22.57
CA GLY A 768 -13.49 -14.64 -21.69
C GLY A 768 -14.98 -14.58 -21.41
N ILE A 769 -15.83 -14.78 -22.41
CA ILE A 769 -17.30 -14.86 -22.27
C ILE A 769 -17.68 -16.00 -21.32
N ARG A 770 -17.13 -17.21 -21.53
CA ARG A 770 -17.37 -18.36 -20.63
C ARG A 770 -16.90 -18.11 -19.21
N ASN A 771 -15.73 -17.53 -19.05
CA ASN A 771 -15.15 -17.19 -17.74
C ASN A 771 -16.04 -16.18 -16.97
N VAL A 772 -16.60 -15.18 -17.67
CA VAL A 772 -17.51 -14.22 -17.08
C VAL A 772 -18.84 -14.89 -16.70
N TRP A 773 -19.41 -15.74 -17.55
CA TRP A 773 -20.64 -16.50 -17.22
C TRP A 773 -20.44 -17.47 -16.06
N ALA A 774 -19.24 -18.01 -15.88
CA ALA A 774 -18.89 -18.88 -14.76
C ALA A 774 -18.62 -18.11 -13.45
N SER A 775 -18.36 -16.79 -13.51
CA SER A 775 -17.90 -16.01 -12.36
C SER A 775 -18.93 -15.90 -11.21
N PRO A 776 -20.27 -15.91 -11.43
CA PRO A 776 -21.25 -15.91 -10.34
C PRO A 776 -21.19 -17.17 -9.46
N PHE A 777 -20.62 -18.26 -9.94
CA PHE A 777 -20.51 -19.54 -9.23
C PHE A 777 -19.24 -19.67 -8.39
N ARG A 778 -18.41 -18.64 -8.31
CA ARG A 778 -17.23 -18.60 -7.43
C ARG A 778 -17.64 -18.55 -5.96
N GLU A 779 -16.82 -19.13 -5.10
CA GLU A 779 -16.98 -19.12 -3.64
C GLU A 779 -17.30 -17.73 -3.09
N ARG A 780 -16.50 -16.72 -3.48
CA ARG A 780 -16.72 -15.34 -3.05
C ARG A 780 -18.11 -14.82 -3.41
N SER A 781 -18.53 -14.98 -4.67
CA SER A 781 -19.85 -14.53 -5.13
C SER A 781 -20.97 -15.27 -4.43
N TYR A 782 -20.80 -16.56 -4.13
CA TYR A 782 -21.75 -17.36 -3.36
C TYR A 782 -21.86 -16.85 -1.93
N ARG A 783 -20.77 -16.71 -1.18
CA ARG A 783 -20.78 -16.27 0.22
C ARG A 783 -21.47 -14.91 0.41
N TRP A 784 -21.16 -13.93 -0.47
CA TRP A 784 -21.82 -12.63 -0.46
C TRP A 784 -23.32 -12.72 -0.71
N ARG A 785 -23.76 -13.47 -1.70
CA ARG A 785 -25.17 -13.64 -2.04
C ARG A 785 -25.94 -14.34 -0.91
N GLN A 786 -25.35 -15.36 -0.32
CA GLN A 786 -25.98 -16.08 0.81
C GLN A 786 -26.23 -15.17 2.01
N LYS A 787 -25.31 -14.26 2.28
CA LYS A 787 -25.46 -13.33 3.41
C LYS A 787 -26.51 -12.26 3.18
N TYR A 788 -26.57 -11.69 1.98
CA TYR A 788 -27.34 -10.47 1.73
C TYR A 788 -28.62 -10.67 0.90
N LEU A 789 -28.82 -11.80 0.24
CA LEU A 789 -29.92 -12.03 -0.67
C LEU A 789 -30.88 -13.13 -0.18
N LEU A 790 -32.19 -12.92 -0.39
CA LEU A 790 -33.23 -13.93 -0.12
C LEU A 790 -33.25 -15.07 -1.15
N ASN A 791 -32.93 -14.75 -2.41
CA ASN A 791 -32.98 -15.69 -3.53
C ASN A 791 -31.59 -15.67 -4.24
N PRO A 792 -30.56 -16.26 -3.62
CA PRO A 792 -29.21 -16.18 -4.11
C PRO A 792 -28.93 -16.94 -5.42
N GLU A 793 -29.85 -17.85 -5.82
CA GLU A 793 -29.81 -18.59 -7.09
C GLU A 793 -30.20 -17.72 -8.31
N ASN A 794 -30.95 -16.63 -8.11
CA ASN A 794 -31.53 -15.81 -9.18
C ASN A 794 -30.53 -14.76 -9.72
N VAL A 795 -29.38 -15.22 -10.18
CA VAL A 795 -28.35 -14.37 -10.77
C VAL A 795 -28.25 -14.59 -12.27
N TYR A 796 -28.46 -13.52 -13.01
CA TYR A 796 -28.39 -13.51 -14.46
C TYR A 796 -27.27 -12.56 -14.89
N PRO A 797 -26.12 -13.07 -15.35
CA PRO A 797 -25.08 -12.25 -15.93
C PRO A 797 -25.37 -11.88 -17.37
N SER A 798 -25.41 -10.59 -17.67
CA SER A 798 -25.12 -10.07 -19.00
C SER A 798 -23.63 -9.84 -19.15
N ILE A 799 -23.16 -9.66 -20.36
CA ILE A 799 -21.73 -9.38 -20.65
C ILE A 799 -21.63 -8.10 -21.43
N LEU A 800 -20.88 -7.16 -20.90
CA LEU A 800 -20.50 -5.93 -21.59
C LEU A 800 -19.16 -6.11 -22.28
N ILE A 801 -19.14 -5.98 -23.61
CA ILE A 801 -17.92 -6.03 -24.45
C ILE A 801 -17.61 -4.62 -24.90
N LEU A 802 -16.43 -4.11 -24.50
CA LEU A 802 -15.98 -2.74 -24.76
C LEU A 802 -14.64 -2.74 -25.51
N LYS A 803 -14.46 -1.85 -26.44
CA LYS A 803 -13.12 -1.59 -27.01
C LYS A 803 -12.15 -1.17 -25.90
N SER A 804 -10.99 -1.76 -25.86
CA SER A 804 -9.94 -1.41 -24.90
C SER A 804 -9.44 0.01 -25.15
N VAL A 805 -9.32 0.79 -24.10
CA VAL A 805 -8.71 2.13 -24.10
C VAL A 805 -7.51 2.09 -23.18
N ASN A 806 -6.30 2.20 -23.74
CA ASN A 806 -5.05 2.22 -22.99
C ASN A 806 -4.80 3.62 -22.44
N VAL A 807 -5.50 3.98 -21.36
CA VAL A 807 -5.38 5.29 -20.73
C VAL A 807 -4.02 5.50 -20.06
N ASP A 808 -3.53 6.75 -20.08
CA ASP A 808 -2.28 7.13 -19.41
C ASP A 808 -2.42 7.05 -17.88
N LYS A 809 -3.62 7.37 -17.40
CA LYS A 809 -4.01 7.37 -15.99
C LYS A 809 -5.50 7.08 -15.84
N SER A 810 -5.85 6.35 -14.81
CA SER A 810 -7.23 6.01 -14.50
C SER A 810 -7.54 6.23 -13.03
N GLY A 811 -8.81 6.45 -12.74
CA GLY A 811 -9.22 6.76 -11.39
C GLY A 811 -10.71 6.75 -11.17
N VAL A 812 -11.06 7.22 -9.98
CA VAL A 812 -12.43 7.36 -9.50
C VAL A 812 -12.68 8.82 -9.15
N MET A 813 -13.84 9.32 -9.51
CA MET A 813 -14.37 10.61 -9.10
C MET A 813 -15.67 10.42 -8.34
N ILE A 814 -15.71 10.87 -7.09
CA ILE A 814 -16.95 10.92 -6.30
C ILE A 814 -17.46 12.36 -6.31
N THR A 815 -18.67 12.54 -6.78
CA THR A 815 -19.28 13.87 -6.89
C THR A 815 -19.76 14.41 -5.52
N THR A 816 -18.94 14.28 -4.49
CA THR A 816 -19.10 14.87 -3.15
C THR A 816 -17.76 14.84 -2.42
N GLY A 817 -17.61 15.66 -1.40
CA GLY A 817 -16.46 15.63 -0.51
C GLY A 817 -16.53 14.46 0.47
N VAL A 818 -15.88 13.34 0.14
CA VAL A 818 -15.93 12.11 0.95
C VAL A 818 -15.35 12.31 2.36
N VAL A 819 -14.36 13.20 2.49
CA VAL A 819 -13.72 13.54 3.79
C VAL A 819 -14.30 14.83 4.37
N SER A 820 -14.48 15.87 3.55
CA SER A 820 -15.03 17.16 4.01
C SER A 820 -16.51 17.09 4.37
N SER A 821 -17.24 16.07 3.87
CA SER A 821 -18.69 15.96 3.96
C SER A 821 -19.43 17.17 3.33
N GLU A 822 -18.73 18.00 2.54
CA GLU A 822 -19.34 19.11 1.79
C GLU A 822 -19.90 18.55 0.46
N PRO A 823 -21.22 18.64 0.23
CA PRO A 823 -21.85 18.08 -0.97
C PRO A 823 -21.39 18.71 -2.30
N ARG A 824 -20.86 19.95 -2.26
CA ARG A 824 -20.39 20.67 -3.44
C ARG A 824 -18.94 20.35 -3.81
N ASP A 825 -18.20 19.75 -2.89
CA ASP A 825 -16.82 19.31 -3.15
C ASP A 825 -16.84 18.04 -4.03
N THR A 826 -15.69 17.73 -4.62
CA THR A 826 -15.49 16.53 -5.41
C THR A 826 -14.23 15.81 -4.91
N THR A 827 -14.31 14.51 -4.69
CA THR A 827 -13.14 13.70 -4.33
C THR A 827 -12.68 12.91 -5.54
N VAL A 828 -11.40 13.00 -5.90
CA VAL A 828 -10.82 12.26 -7.02
C VAL A 828 -9.61 11.47 -6.57
N ALA A 829 -9.44 10.25 -7.10
CA ALA A 829 -8.28 9.41 -6.84
C ALA A 829 -7.81 8.73 -8.12
N PHE A 830 -6.52 8.89 -8.45
CA PHE A 830 -5.95 8.42 -9.71
C PHE A 830 -4.63 7.69 -9.52
N ASN A 831 -4.39 6.72 -10.38
CA ASN A 831 -3.10 6.06 -10.59
C ASN A 831 -2.67 6.14 -12.06
N TRP A 832 -1.39 5.91 -12.33
CA TRP A 832 -0.89 5.70 -13.68
C TRP A 832 -1.50 4.44 -14.28
N GLY A 833 -1.71 4.46 -15.59
CA GLY A 833 -2.20 3.32 -16.36
C GLY A 833 -3.65 2.95 -16.06
N VAL A 834 -3.95 1.66 -16.08
CA VAL A 834 -5.31 1.12 -16.09
C VAL A 834 -5.64 0.41 -14.77
N GLY A 835 -6.79 0.72 -14.17
CA GLY A 835 -7.42 -0.06 -13.10
C GLY A 835 -6.92 0.19 -11.67
N GLY A 836 -5.76 0.82 -11.48
CA GLY A 836 -5.08 0.87 -10.18
C GLY A 836 -5.88 1.48 -9.03
N ALA A 837 -6.52 2.63 -9.22
CA ALA A 837 -7.28 3.31 -8.17
C ALA A 837 -8.53 2.51 -7.73
N VAL A 838 -9.12 1.77 -8.65
CA VAL A 838 -10.31 0.92 -8.41
C VAL A 838 -9.92 -0.34 -7.62
N ASP A 839 -8.72 -0.89 -7.89
CA ASP A 839 -8.20 -2.10 -7.25
C ASP A 839 -7.65 -1.88 -5.83
N GLY A 840 -7.81 -0.68 -5.26
CA GLY A 840 -7.39 -0.40 -3.87
C GLY A 840 -5.94 0.03 -3.71
N GLN A 841 -5.23 0.27 -4.80
CA GLN A 841 -3.85 0.77 -4.76
C GLN A 841 -3.79 2.18 -4.14
N ALA A 842 -2.63 2.52 -3.57
CA ALA A 842 -2.37 3.85 -3.01
C ALA A 842 -2.37 4.91 -4.12
N ALA A 843 -3.54 5.49 -4.37
CA ALA A 843 -3.79 6.44 -5.45
C ALA A 843 -3.56 7.89 -5.02
N GLU A 844 -3.08 8.72 -5.94
CA GLU A 844 -3.05 10.17 -5.75
C GLU A 844 -4.46 10.70 -5.60
N THR A 845 -4.76 11.26 -4.43
CA THR A 845 -6.12 11.69 -4.07
C THR A 845 -6.16 13.18 -3.80
N TYR A 846 -7.07 13.87 -4.48
CA TYR A 846 -7.39 15.28 -4.25
C TYR A 846 -8.81 15.47 -3.75
N LEU A 847 -8.97 16.43 -2.86
CA LEU A 847 -10.25 17.09 -2.59
C LEU A 847 -10.29 18.36 -3.46
N LEU A 848 -11.16 18.36 -4.45
CA LEU A 848 -11.44 19.52 -5.31
C LEU A 848 -12.58 20.30 -4.67
N GLN A 849 -12.24 21.36 -3.94
CA GLN A 849 -13.22 22.17 -3.21
C GLN A 849 -14.00 23.09 -4.13
N TYR A 850 -15.24 23.35 -3.82
CA TYR A 850 -16.14 24.16 -4.64
C TYR A 850 -15.66 25.61 -4.86
N ASP A 851 -14.80 26.13 -3.99
CA ASP A 851 -14.17 27.45 -4.06
C ASP A 851 -12.88 27.47 -4.91
N ASN A 852 -12.65 26.42 -5.71
CA ASN A 852 -11.49 26.21 -6.58
C ASN A 852 -10.16 25.96 -5.85
N ILE A 853 -10.19 25.58 -4.59
CA ILE A 853 -9.02 25.10 -3.87
C ILE A 853 -8.85 23.59 -4.16
N ASP A 854 -7.63 23.17 -4.53
CA ASP A 854 -7.27 21.76 -4.72
C ASP A 854 -6.39 21.32 -3.54
N THR A 855 -6.88 20.43 -2.70
CA THR A 855 -6.11 19.89 -1.58
C THR A 855 -5.64 18.48 -1.89
N LEU A 856 -4.32 18.28 -2.00
CA LEU A 856 -3.71 16.96 -2.04
C LEU A 856 -3.88 16.28 -0.67
N THR A 857 -4.57 15.16 -0.65
CA THR A 857 -4.80 14.39 0.58
C THR A 857 -3.87 13.19 0.68
N ILE A 858 -3.61 12.49 -0.43
CA ILE A 858 -2.75 11.30 -0.51
C ILE A 858 -1.99 11.36 -1.83
N PRO A 859 -0.64 11.30 -1.86
CA PRO A 859 0.11 11.07 -3.08
C PRO A 859 0.11 9.57 -3.45
N ALA A 860 0.27 9.25 -4.73
CA ALA A 860 0.40 7.86 -5.16
C ALA A 860 1.68 7.21 -4.62
N ARG A 861 1.56 5.93 -4.22
CA ARG A 861 2.70 5.13 -3.73
C ARG A 861 2.73 3.72 -4.34
N GLU A 862 2.05 3.52 -5.45
CA GLU A 862 2.10 2.25 -6.17
C GLU A 862 3.37 2.16 -7.02
N PRO A 863 4.26 1.18 -6.80
CA PRO A 863 5.54 1.09 -7.51
C PRO A 863 5.40 0.68 -8.98
N THR A 864 4.25 0.13 -9.38
CA THR A 864 3.98 -0.31 -10.75
C THR A 864 2.61 0.11 -11.24
N PHE A 865 2.47 0.24 -12.54
CA PHE A 865 1.18 0.44 -13.19
C PHE A 865 0.98 -0.56 -14.34
N ARG A 866 -0.27 -0.76 -14.73
CA ARG A 866 -0.65 -1.63 -15.84
C ARG A 866 -0.95 -0.80 -17.07
N SER A 867 -0.54 -1.31 -18.24
CA SER A 867 -0.90 -0.79 -19.57
C SER A 867 -1.52 -1.89 -20.43
N LEU A 868 -2.22 -1.48 -21.47
CA LEU A 868 -2.95 -2.36 -22.38
C LEU A 868 -2.29 -2.30 -23.77
N PRO A 869 -1.34 -3.18 -24.09
CA PRO A 869 -0.70 -3.19 -25.39
C PRO A 869 -1.68 -3.58 -26.52
N GLN A 870 -1.42 -3.10 -27.72
CA GLN A 870 -2.29 -3.35 -28.89
C GLN A 870 -2.36 -4.84 -29.28
N GLN A 871 -1.32 -5.61 -28.95
CA GLN A 871 -1.25 -7.05 -29.18
C GLN A 871 -2.07 -7.89 -28.18
N GLY A 872 -2.81 -7.22 -27.28
CA GLY A 872 -3.57 -7.88 -26.22
C GLY A 872 -2.75 -8.15 -24.96
N GLY A 873 -3.42 -8.57 -23.90
CA GLY A 873 -2.81 -8.80 -22.59
C GLY A 873 -2.62 -7.55 -21.76
N VAL A 874 -1.90 -7.67 -20.66
CA VAL A 874 -1.61 -6.58 -19.71
C VAL A 874 -0.12 -6.55 -19.41
N GLU A 875 0.50 -5.39 -19.56
CA GLU A 875 1.90 -5.18 -19.22
C GLU A 875 2.03 -4.38 -17.92
N LYS A 876 3.07 -4.67 -17.13
CA LYS A 876 3.42 -3.91 -15.93
C LYS A 876 4.66 -3.07 -16.19
N SER A 877 4.60 -1.80 -15.81
CA SER A 877 5.71 -0.84 -15.89
C SER A 877 5.98 -0.20 -14.54
N ALA A 878 7.21 0.27 -14.32
CA ALA A 878 7.60 0.97 -13.10
C ALA A 878 6.96 2.37 -13.03
N THR A 879 6.57 2.76 -11.83
CA THR A 879 6.07 4.11 -11.52
C THR A 879 7.20 4.98 -10.96
N HIS A 880 7.10 6.28 -11.18
CA HIS A 880 7.98 7.29 -10.60
C HIS A 880 7.15 8.33 -9.84
N PHE A 881 7.62 8.74 -8.66
CA PHE A 881 6.88 9.63 -7.77
C PHE A 881 7.26 11.12 -7.90
N GLY A 882 8.28 11.46 -8.71
CA GLY A 882 8.84 12.81 -8.82
C GLY A 882 7.90 13.89 -9.41
N LYS A 883 6.72 13.51 -9.89
CA LYS A 883 5.71 14.45 -10.41
C LYS A 883 4.29 13.97 -10.12
N PRO A 884 3.31 14.89 -10.01
CA PRO A 884 1.91 14.52 -9.80
C PRO A 884 1.35 13.74 -10.99
N ILE A 885 0.39 12.86 -10.69
CA ILE A 885 -0.40 12.15 -11.72
C ILE A 885 -1.36 13.12 -12.39
N LEU A 886 -2.11 13.89 -11.59
CA LEU A 886 -3.07 14.86 -12.07
C LEU A 886 -2.43 16.25 -12.21
N SER A 887 -2.29 16.73 -13.44
CA SER A 887 -1.92 18.11 -13.71
C SER A 887 -3.05 19.10 -13.30
N ASN A 888 -2.75 20.40 -13.21
CA ASN A 888 -3.78 21.42 -13.00
C ASN A 888 -4.87 21.37 -14.07
N GLN A 889 -4.50 21.13 -15.33
CA GLN A 889 -5.45 21.02 -16.44
C GLN A 889 -6.38 19.82 -16.26
N ASP A 890 -5.86 18.66 -15.82
CA ASP A 890 -6.67 17.48 -15.54
C ASP A 890 -7.69 17.77 -14.43
N ARG A 891 -7.26 18.39 -13.32
CA ARG A 891 -8.17 18.74 -12.22
C ARG A 891 -9.27 19.72 -12.64
N GLN A 892 -8.96 20.69 -13.49
CA GLN A 892 -9.97 21.60 -14.07
C GLN A 892 -10.96 20.85 -14.96
N GLN A 893 -10.48 19.89 -15.78
CA GLN A 893 -11.36 19.07 -16.61
C GLN A 893 -12.27 18.18 -15.75
N LEU A 894 -11.76 17.61 -14.65
CA LEU A 894 -12.54 16.82 -13.72
C LEU A 894 -13.62 17.65 -13.02
N ARG A 895 -13.34 18.91 -12.63
CA ARG A 895 -14.36 19.85 -12.11
C ARG A 895 -15.47 20.12 -13.14
N LYS A 896 -15.09 20.32 -14.39
CA LYS A 896 -16.05 20.51 -15.48
C LYS A 896 -16.91 19.27 -15.68
N LEU A 897 -16.30 18.09 -15.67
CA LEU A 897 -17.02 16.83 -15.78
C LEU A 897 -17.98 16.61 -14.62
N ASP A 898 -17.55 16.91 -13.38
CA ASP A 898 -18.41 16.84 -12.19
C ASP A 898 -19.67 17.69 -12.36
N HIS A 899 -19.49 18.93 -12.78
CA HIS A 899 -20.62 19.82 -13.06
C HIS A 899 -21.55 19.28 -14.18
N GLU A 900 -20.99 18.75 -15.26
CA GLU A 900 -21.75 18.14 -16.35
C GLU A 900 -22.53 16.91 -15.87
N ILE A 901 -21.95 16.06 -15.05
CA ILE A 901 -22.61 14.86 -14.49
C ILE A 901 -23.75 15.27 -13.57
N ARG A 902 -23.50 16.16 -12.61
CA ARG A 902 -24.51 16.67 -11.67
C ARG A 902 -25.70 17.33 -12.37
N SER A 903 -25.48 17.94 -13.55
CA SER A 903 -26.55 18.63 -14.28
C SER A 903 -27.33 17.75 -15.25
N ARG A 904 -26.71 16.68 -15.80
CA ARG A 904 -27.29 15.88 -16.89
C ARG A 904 -27.85 14.55 -16.46
N LEU A 905 -27.33 13.93 -15.40
CA LEU A 905 -27.79 12.61 -14.95
C LEU A 905 -29.08 12.67 -14.14
N PRO A 906 -29.28 13.60 -13.19
CA PRO A 906 -30.53 13.68 -12.43
C PRO A 906 -31.74 13.89 -13.36
N GLY A 907 -32.85 13.20 -13.06
CA GLY A 907 -34.06 13.27 -13.88
C GLY A 907 -34.01 12.53 -15.22
N THR A 908 -32.91 11.89 -15.57
CA THR A 908 -32.82 11.04 -16.76
C THR A 908 -33.65 9.76 -16.54
N PRO A 909 -34.55 9.35 -17.46
CA PRO A 909 -35.35 8.17 -17.30
C PRO A 909 -34.54 6.90 -17.04
N GLY A 910 -34.81 6.23 -15.94
CA GLY A 910 -34.10 5.03 -15.50
C GLY A 910 -32.90 5.29 -14.59
N VAL A 911 -32.49 6.55 -14.41
CA VAL A 911 -31.50 6.95 -13.39
C VAL A 911 -32.29 7.24 -12.10
N GLU A 912 -32.24 6.33 -11.14
CA GLU A 912 -33.02 6.39 -9.90
C GLU A 912 -32.41 7.27 -8.80
N SER A 913 -31.33 8.03 -9.10
CA SER A 913 -30.59 8.83 -8.13
C SER A 913 -30.32 10.25 -8.63
N ASP A 914 -30.49 11.21 -7.74
CA ASP A 914 -30.11 12.61 -7.96
C ASP A 914 -28.64 12.89 -7.54
N GLY A 915 -27.87 11.86 -7.25
CA GLY A 915 -26.48 11.92 -6.78
C GLY A 915 -26.36 11.83 -5.24
N PRO A 916 -25.14 11.92 -4.72
CA PRO A 916 -23.86 11.96 -5.45
C PRO A 916 -23.57 10.70 -6.25
N TYR A 917 -22.63 10.79 -7.21
CA TYR A 917 -22.26 9.68 -8.10
C TYR A 917 -20.82 9.24 -7.87
N ASP A 918 -20.59 7.96 -8.09
CA ASP A 918 -19.28 7.30 -8.19
C ASP A 918 -19.00 7.05 -9.68
N VAL A 919 -17.93 7.63 -10.19
CA VAL A 919 -17.58 7.67 -11.61
C VAL A 919 -16.20 7.07 -11.81
N GLU A 920 -16.13 5.94 -12.54
CA GLU A 920 -14.87 5.37 -13.00
C GLU A 920 -14.48 5.97 -14.34
N LEU A 921 -13.25 6.47 -14.44
CA LEU A 921 -12.80 7.19 -15.63
C LEU A 921 -11.29 7.09 -15.84
N GLY A 922 -10.85 7.50 -17.02
CA GLY A 922 -9.43 7.61 -17.35
C GLY A 922 -9.13 8.81 -18.23
N LEU A 923 -7.85 9.17 -18.34
CA LEU A 923 -7.36 10.18 -19.24
C LEU A 923 -6.37 9.54 -20.23
N LEU A 924 -6.59 9.82 -21.50
CA LEU A 924 -5.70 9.44 -22.60
C LEU A 924 -5.34 10.70 -23.39
N ASN A 925 -4.07 11.09 -23.40
CA ASN A 925 -3.60 12.31 -24.06
C ASN A 925 -4.42 13.56 -23.66
N GLY A 926 -4.76 13.66 -22.36
CA GLY A 926 -5.57 14.75 -21.82
C GLY A 926 -7.07 14.68 -22.11
N SER A 927 -7.56 13.66 -22.81
CA SER A 927 -9.00 13.44 -23.08
C SER A 927 -9.61 12.47 -22.06
N ILE A 928 -10.78 12.82 -21.54
CA ILE A 928 -11.49 12.00 -20.55
C ILE A 928 -12.22 10.84 -21.24
N TRP A 929 -12.11 9.65 -20.64
CA TRP A 929 -12.86 8.45 -20.99
C TRP A 929 -13.62 7.94 -19.76
N LEU A 930 -14.93 7.73 -19.91
CA LEU A 930 -15.86 7.24 -18.88
C LEU A 930 -16.02 5.73 -19.00
N PHE A 931 -15.88 5.02 -17.90
CA PHE A 931 -15.95 3.55 -17.86
C PHE A 931 -17.16 3.05 -17.08
N GLN A 932 -17.62 3.80 -16.08
CA GLN A 932 -18.81 3.47 -15.28
C GLN A 932 -19.31 4.71 -14.54
N VAL A 933 -20.63 4.76 -14.31
CA VAL A 933 -21.27 5.67 -13.36
C VAL A 933 -22.29 4.90 -12.55
N ARG A 934 -22.33 5.17 -11.26
CA ARG A 934 -23.34 4.61 -10.36
C ARG A 934 -23.64 5.59 -9.23
N PRO A 935 -24.82 5.47 -8.56
CA PRO A 935 -25.07 6.22 -7.35
C PRO A 935 -23.98 5.95 -6.30
N PHE A 936 -23.48 7.01 -5.67
CA PHE A 936 -22.62 6.89 -4.51
C PHE A 936 -23.51 6.67 -3.28
N VAL A 937 -23.46 5.47 -2.71
CA VAL A 937 -24.31 5.09 -1.57
C VAL A 937 -23.47 5.11 -0.29
N GLU A 938 -23.97 5.80 0.72
CA GLU A 938 -23.47 5.72 2.08
C GLU A 938 -24.53 5.13 3.00
N ASN A 939 -24.13 4.29 3.94
CA ASN A 939 -25.07 3.75 4.93
C ASN A 939 -25.47 4.86 5.91
N LYS A 940 -26.59 5.55 5.58
CA LYS A 940 -27.13 6.63 6.40
C LYS A 940 -27.47 6.17 7.82
N ASN A 941 -27.89 4.91 8.00
CA ASN A 941 -28.22 4.36 9.31
C ASN A 941 -26.99 4.21 10.21
N ALA A 942 -25.82 3.85 9.64
CA ALA A 942 -24.57 3.81 10.40
C ALA A 942 -24.16 5.22 10.85
N ARG A 943 -24.35 6.24 10.01
CA ARG A 943 -24.04 7.63 10.37
C ARG A 943 -25.08 8.27 11.30
N SER A 944 -26.34 7.88 11.24
CA SER A 944 -27.44 8.48 12.02
C SER A 944 -27.70 7.80 13.37
N THR A 945 -26.91 6.80 13.77
CA THR A 945 -27.09 6.11 15.06
C THR A 945 -26.80 7.06 16.21
N THR A 946 -27.79 7.29 17.07
CA THR A 946 -27.67 8.18 18.23
C THR A 946 -26.48 7.83 19.13
N TYR A 947 -26.19 6.52 19.28
CA TYR A 947 -25.04 6.03 20.03
C TYR A 947 -23.72 6.52 19.44
N LEU A 948 -23.49 6.38 18.13
CA LEU A 948 -22.23 6.81 17.48
C LEU A 948 -22.07 8.31 17.52
N HIS A 949 -23.16 9.09 17.38
CA HIS A 949 -23.11 10.53 17.56
C HIS A 949 -22.79 10.94 19.00
N ALA A 950 -23.32 10.22 19.98
CA ALA A 950 -23.03 10.47 21.40
C ALA A 950 -21.59 10.13 21.80
N MET A 951 -20.88 9.34 20.99
CA MET A 951 -19.44 9.13 21.17
C MET A 951 -18.62 10.39 20.87
N ASP A 952 -19.12 11.25 19.98
CA ASP A 952 -18.44 12.48 19.58
C ASP A 952 -18.92 13.63 20.48
N PRO A 953 -18.05 14.22 21.30
CA PRO A 953 -18.41 15.44 22.00
C PRO A 953 -18.68 16.57 20.99
N GLU A 954 -19.61 17.47 21.31
CA GLU A 954 -19.70 18.71 20.55
C GLU A 954 -18.41 19.51 20.73
N PRO A 955 -17.70 19.88 19.63
CA PRO A 955 -16.53 20.71 19.78
C PRO A 955 -16.96 22.04 20.43
N PRO A 956 -16.13 22.60 21.31
CA PRO A 956 -16.42 23.91 21.86
C PRO A 956 -16.55 24.93 20.72
N LYS A 957 -17.77 25.43 20.48
CA LYS A 957 -18.02 26.47 19.49
C LYS A 957 -17.19 27.71 19.83
N ASN A 958 -16.41 28.19 18.84
CA ASN A 958 -15.56 29.38 18.95
C ASN A 958 -14.34 29.27 19.91
N LEU A 959 -13.87 28.08 20.21
CA LEU A 959 -12.62 27.94 20.96
C LEU A 959 -11.43 28.38 20.08
N SER A 960 -10.69 29.35 20.58
CA SER A 960 -9.47 29.87 20.00
C SER A 960 -8.28 29.56 20.89
N ILE A 961 -7.19 29.09 20.31
CA ILE A 961 -6.00 28.64 21.02
C ILE A 961 -4.88 29.65 20.83
N SER A 962 -4.35 30.18 21.96
CA SER A 962 -3.17 31.03 21.92
C SER A 962 -1.91 30.20 21.59
N MET A 963 -1.15 30.61 20.61
CA MET A 963 0.11 29.95 20.25
C MET A 963 1.18 30.06 21.34
N SER A 964 1.09 31.08 22.23
CA SER A 964 1.96 31.23 23.38
C SER A 964 1.55 30.41 24.60
N GLN A 965 0.41 29.70 24.54
CA GLN A 965 -0.07 28.86 25.63
C GLN A 965 0.95 27.75 25.96
N LYS A 966 1.23 27.57 27.27
CA LYS A 966 2.13 26.51 27.74
C LYS A 966 1.48 25.15 27.66
N LEU A 967 2.25 24.16 27.28
CA LEU A 967 1.80 22.77 27.14
C LEU A 967 1.46 22.10 28.48
N THR A 968 2.07 22.58 29.59
CA THR A 968 1.90 22.05 30.96
C THR A 968 0.73 22.67 31.74
N GLU A 969 0.11 23.76 31.28
CA GLU A 969 -1.00 24.43 31.96
C GLU A 969 -2.37 23.76 31.81
N GLN A 970 -2.46 22.58 31.23
CA GLN A 970 -3.73 21.90 30.92
C GLN A 970 -4.08 20.72 31.84
N GLU A 971 -3.39 20.54 32.95
CA GLU A 971 -3.70 19.48 33.94
C GLU A 971 -4.66 19.94 35.08
N GLN A 972 -5.32 21.09 34.92
CA GLN A 972 -6.34 21.52 35.88
C GLN A 972 -7.75 21.52 35.32
#